data_213a6c1474f0030e09f220ac8379fcb5
#
_entry.id   213a6c1474f0030e09f220ac8379fcb5
#
_cell.length_a   1.000
_cell.length_b   1.000
_cell.length_c   1.000
_cell.angle_alpha   90.00
_cell.angle_beta   90.00
_cell.angle_gamma   90.00
#
_symmetry.space_group_name_H-M   'P 1'
#
loop_
_entity.id
_entity.type
_entity.pdbx_description
1 polymer ?
#
loop_
_entity_poly.entity_id
_entity_poly.type
_entity_poly.pdbx_seq_one_letter_code
_entity_poly.pdbx_strand_id
1 'polypeptide(L)'
;MIYGVDVGDGESAVARLGEGAYAPEVLSLGGEKSIVSALAVMQDGTLRIGGGACQLQPGMKELHLRFKQKFLTGSVEAELCIERFARALYLQLEHDGYFEGDFAPGFLIGCPSGWDAAARERYRQLFERAGFTGARVTPESRAAFLAAREAGIVQKAGMPLDAPALIIDAGSSTTDFTVVTRFQVTDSGAVNLGAGLLDKAILEMNLSRTPQSRQLGEHLRQYPQYVAYCELAARRVKEMLFGAQARGVTHEEIPCELGVKIYTLADRPTVEISLTDSEMEHILRAPLDALDGESYLGAYRRALLDVKNAHAGAPIALILMTGGASRMGFMRTLAQEIFPQAQIIMGSEPEFAIARGLCHALHLDEQTAGFEKEAKETLSREAIEREVLQALPELYARVTPLLLDAMVQKVAVPVFEAWKGGQYRTLSDMQKALESESAAYFSPEVTAALIQEESAAWMGTLRLHLQELTDPLCEKYGLPVASLRLPDAGAIPFDAAQFAPGGKGLMDLTQVKRISDLIVASVAAALCGGSGVAMLVSGPIGLIVGAAAGLLLSRGVSATAEKLLWSTNVPLLVRRMFSTSMFEGNLLRRRDAMIEEMQRKLVGQLSAPDARTRRLTGAVADAVNQQLEENLRTAVVLLR
;
A
#
# COMPACT_ATOMS: atom_id res chain seq x y z
N MET A 1 -1.52 21.67 14.48
CA MET A 1 -2.83 21.61 13.81
C MET A 1 -2.69 21.01 12.43
N ILE A 2 -3.70 20.28 11.95
CA ILE A 2 -3.75 19.68 10.61
C ILE A 2 -4.83 20.36 9.80
N TYR A 3 -4.49 20.76 8.57
CA TYR A 3 -5.41 21.39 7.63
C TYR A 3 -5.57 20.54 6.38
N GLY A 4 -6.81 20.18 6.06
CA GLY A 4 -7.19 19.52 4.82
C GLY A 4 -7.71 20.56 3.84
N VAL A 5 -7.03 20.75 2.72
CA VAL A 5 -7.33 21.78 1.72
C VAL A 5 -7.86 21.12 0.45
N ASP A 6 -9.12 21.26 0.21
CA ASP A 6 -9.79 20.81 -1.01
C ASP A 6 -10.00 22.00 -1.96
N VAL A 7 -9.27 22.00 -3.06
CA VAL A 7 -9.43 22.97 -4.14
C VAL A 7 -10.03 22.26 -5.34
N GLY A 8 -11.35 22.23 -5.39
CA GLY A 8 -12.09 21.73 -6.54
C GLY A 8 -12.20 22.78 -7.66
N ASP A 9 -12.60 22.38 -8.86
CA ASP A 9 -12.87 23.33 -9.96
C ASP A 9 -14.18 24.12 -9.79
N GLY A 10 -15.10 23.62 -8.98
CA GLY A 10 -16.36 24.31 -8.69
C GLY A 10 -16.33 25.08 -7.40
N GLU A 11 -15.93 24.41 -6.34
CA GLU A 11 -15.86 24.93 -4.97
C GLU A 11 -14.59 24.48 -4.28
N SER A 12 -14.18 25.27 -3.31
CA SER A 12 -13.04 24.97 -2.43
C SER A 12 -13.49 25.06 -0.98
N ALA A 13 -12.98 24.15 -0.16
CA ALA A 13 -13.22 24.09 1.26
C ALA A 13 -11.94 23.75 2.03
N VAL A 14 -11.85 24.22 3.26
CA VAL A 14 -10.75 23.88 4.17
C VAL A 14 -11.33 23.34 5.46
N ALA A 15 -10.79 22.25 5.93
CA ALA A 15 -11.08 21.73 7.25
C ALA A 15 -9.83 21.74 8.14
N ARG A 16 -10.02 21.77 9.46
CA ARG A 16 -8.96 21.76 10.46
C ARG A 16 -9.22 20.65 11.48
N LEU A 17 -8.19 19.91 11.84
CA LEU A 17 -8.20 18.97 12.95
C LEU A 17 -7.26 19.49 14.04
N GLY A 18 -7.83 19.82 15.20
CA GLY A 18 -7.09 20.25 16.38
C GLY A 18 -6.37 19.09 17.08
N GLU A 19 -5.38 19.41 17.88
CA GLU A 19 -4.69 18.42 18.71
C GLU A 19 -5.68 17.81 19.74
N GLY A 20 -5.79 16.47 19.72
CA GLY A 20 -6.75 15.74 20.57
C GLY A 20 -8.22 15.81 20.12
N ALA A 21 -8.54 16.47 19.01
CA ALA A 21 -9.88 16.50 18.46
C ALA A 21 -10.20 15.20 17.68
N TYR A 22 -11.44 14.72 17.82
CA TYR A 22 -11.89 13.49 17.13
C TYR A 22 -12.44 13.75 15.73
N ALA A 23 -12.92 14.96 15.46
CA ALA A 23 -13.54 15.29 14.18
C ALA A 23 -13.02 16.62 13.61
N PRO A 24 -12.75 16.68 12.30
CA PRO A 24 -12.33 17.90 11.64
C PRO A 24 -13.47 18.93 11.57
N GLU A 25 -13.15 20.18 11.87
CA GLU A 25 -14.02 21.34 11.69
C GLU A 25 -13.83 21.92 10.29
N VAL A 26 -14.94 22.20 9.60
CA VAL A 26 -14.90 22.96 8.33
C VAL A 26 -14.78 24.43 8.64
N LEU A 27 -13.75 25.07 8.10
CA LEU A 27 -13.44 26.47 8.36
C LEU A 27 -14.35 27.41 7.55
N SER A 28 -14.65 28.58 8.12
CA SER A 28 -15.38 29.63 7.43
C SER A 28 -14.40 30.60 6.77
N LEU A 29 -14.42 30.68 5.45
CA LEU A 29 -13.57 31.54 4.63
C LEU A 29 -14.35 32.79 4.24
N GLY A 30 -14.05 33.91 4.88
CA GLY A 30 -14.80 35.14 4.64
C GLY A 30 -16.31 35.03 4.95
N GLY A 31 -16.68 34.15 5.88
CA GLY A 31 -18.08 33.90 6.30
C GLY A 31 -18.77 32.71 5.62
N GLU A 32 -18.17 32.08 4.62
CA GLU A 32 -18.72 30.94 3.89
C GLU A 32 -17.88 29.68 4.17
N LYS A 33 -18.50 28.52 4.43
CA LYS A 33 -17.81 27.23 4.64
C LYS A 33 -17.27 26.64 3.34
N SER A 34 -17.88 26.96 2.21
CA SER A 34 -17.43 26.62 0.88
C SER A 34 -17.39 27.89 0.04
N ILE A 35 -16.30 28.12 -0.65
CA ILE A 35 -16.15 29.25 -1.58
C ILE A 35 -16.12 28.75 -3.01
N VAL A 36 -16.73 29.51 -3.92
CA VAL A 36 -16.61 29.23 -5.35
C VAL A 36 -15.13 29.30 -5.75
N SER A 37 -14.62 28.32 -6.49
CA SER A 37 -13.26 28.31 -7.04
C SER A 37 -13.15 29.30 -8.21
N ALA A 38 -13.31 30.59 -7.90
CA ALA A 38 -13.21 31.69 -8.81
C ALA A 38 -12.03 32.58 -8.39
N LEU A 39 -11.23 33.01 -9.36
CA LEU A 39 -10.11 33.93 -9.17
C LEU A 39 -10.34 35.18 -10.03
N ALA A 40 -10.52 36.33 -9.41
CA ALA A 40 -10.53 37.62 -10.08
C ALA A 40 -9.18 38.34 -9.88
N VAL A 41 -8.64 38.86 -10.96
CA VAL A 41 -7.44 39.71 -10.96
C VAL A 41 -7.88 41.15 -11.24
N MET A 42 -7.60 42.03 -10.29
CA MET A 42 -7.92 43.46 -10.41
C MET A 42 -6.84 44.20 -11.20
N GLN A 43 -7.14 45.40 -11.71
CA GLN A 43 -6.18 46.23 -12.45
C GLN A 43 -4.97 46.65 -11.60
N ASP A 44 -5.15 46.81 -10.29
CA ASP A 44 -4.10 47.10 -9.33
C ASP A 44 -3.28 45.87 -8.90
N GLY A 45 -3.57 44.70 -9.46
CA GLY A 45 -2.91 43.42 -9.12
C GLY A 45 -3.52 42.71 -7.93
N THR A 46 -4.52 43.28 -7.26
CA THR A 46 -5.20 42.61 -6.11
C THR A 46 -5.89 41.34 -6.59
N LEU A 47 -5.77 40.26 -5.82
CA LEU A 47 -6.47 38.98 -6.06
C LEU A 47 -7.73 38.91 -5.20
N ARG A 48 -8.82 38.43 -5.78
CA ARG A 48 -10.05 38.11 -5.07
C ARG A 48 -10.47 36.69 -5.38
N ILE A 49 -10.98 35.98 -4.39
CA ILE A 49 -11.47 34.60 -4.52
C ILE A 49 -12.87 34.47 -3.95
N GLY A 50 -13.53 33.34 -4.24
CA GLY A 50 -14.85 33.03 -3.71
C GLY A 50 -15.91 34.04 -4.08
N GLY A 51 -16.80 34.40 -3.15
CA GLY A 51 -17.86 35.38 -3.33
C GLY A 51 -17.35 36.75 -3.79
N GLY A 52 -16.15 37.14 -3.32
CA GLY A 52 -15.51 38.42 -3.75
C GLY A 52 -15.11 38.43 -5.22
N ALA A 53 -14.75 37.31 -5.82
CA ALA A 53 -14.49 37.19 -7.25
C ALA A 53 -15.78 37.10 -8.07
N CYS A 54 -16.85 36.60 -7.47
CA CYS A 54 -18.15 36.43 -8.14
C CYS A 54 -19.03 37.68 -8.17
N GLN A 55 -18.48 38.84 -7.85
CA GLN A 55 -19.17 40.14 -7.93
C GLN A 55 -18.51 40.99 -9.03
N LEU A 56 -19.31 41.43 -10.01
CA LEU A 56 -18.84 42.37 -11.00
C LEU A 56 -18.44 43.68 -10.32
N GLN A 57 -17.15 44.02 -10.40
CA GLN A 57 -16.59 45.20 -9.76
C GLN A 57 -15.84 46.08 -10.77
N PRO A 58 -15.88 47.39 -10.59
CA PRO A 58 -15.01 48.29 -11.36
C PRO A 58 -13.53 47.90 -11.15
N GLY A 59 -12.78 47.90 -12.25
CA GLY A 59 -11.35 47.54 -12.19
C GLY A 59 -11.05 46.04 -12.23
N MET A 60 -12.03 45.18 -12.41
CA MET A 60 -11.78 43.75 -12.68
C MET A 60 -11.19 43.59 -14.09
N LYS A 61 -10.00 42.98 -14.15
CA LYS A 61 -9.29 42.73 -15.40
C LYS A 61 -9.58 41.33 -15.93
N GLU A 62 -9.52 40.32 -15.06
CA GLU A 62 -9.65 38.91 -15.42
C GLU A 62 -10.53 38.19 -14.38
N LEU A 63 -11.30 37.21 -14.85
CA LEU A 63 -12.04 36.27 -14.02
C LEU A 63 -11.81 34.86 -14.55
N HIS A 64 -11.24 33.99 -13.72
CA HIS A 64 -10.93 32.63 -14.07
C HIS A 64 -11.80 31.67 -13.26
N LEU A 65 -12.40 30.71 -13.97
CA LEU A 65 -13.16 29.58 -13.42
C LEU A 65 -12.58 28.29 -13.96
N ARG A 66 -12.75 27.18 -13.24
CA ARG A 66 -12.34 25.82 -13.67
C ARG A 66 -10.90 25.76 -14.18
N PHE A 67 -9.99 26.44 -13.49
CA PHE A 67 -8.58 26.53 -13.87
C PHE A 67 -7.81 25.21 -13.58
N LYS A 68 -8.28 24.37 -12.65
CA LYS A 68 -7.65 23.08 -12.30
C LYS A 68 -7.76 22.07 -13.46
N GLN A 69 -8.87 22.08 -14.22
CA GLN A 69 -9.09 21.19 -15.36
C GLN A 69 -7.98 21.27 -16.42
N LYS A 70 -7.42 22.45 -16.66
CA LYS A 70 -6.37 22.68 -17.66
C LYS A 70 -4.95 22.39 -17.15
N PHE A 71 -4.80 22.02 -15.87
CA PHE A 71 -3.48 21.81 -15.26
C PHE A 71 -2.70 20.67 -15.93
N LEU A 72 -3.36 19.53 -16.21
CA LEU A 72 -2.71 18.38 -16.83
C LEU A 72 -2.27 18.64 -18.29
N THR A 73 -2.85 19.63 -18.96
CA THR A 73 -2.43 19.99 -20.32
C THR A 73 -1.11 20.76 -20.36
N GLY A 74 -0.49 21.04 -19.19
CA GLY A 74 0.73 21.84 -19.09
C GLY A 74 0.50 23.33 -19.34
N SER A 75 -0.72 23.83 -19.18
CA SER A 75 -1.05 25.24 -19.34
C SER A 75 -0.40 26.10 -18.26
N VAL A 76 0.54 26.94 -18.64
CA VAL A 76 1.20 27.91 -17.75
C VAL A 76 0.18 28.86 -17.10
N GLU A 77 -0.86 29.23 -17.83
CA GLU A 77 -1.95 30.04 -17.32
C GLU A 77 -2.71 29.33 -16.19
N ALA A 78 -3.00 28.04 -16.36
CA ALA A 78 -3.66 27.25 -15.34
C ALA A 78 -2.80 27.11 -14.06
N GLU A 79 -1.50 26.86 -14.21
CA GLU A 79 -0.57 26.80 -13.07
C GLU A 79 -0.54 28.15 -12.34
N LEU A 80 -0.46 29.26 -13.07
CA LEU A 80 -0.47 30.61 -12.49
C LEU A 80 -1.79 30.91 -11.76
N CYS A 81 -2.93 30.49 -12.32
CA CYS A 81 -4.23 30.66 -11.67
C CYS A 81 -4.33 29.86 -10.37
N ILE A 82 -3.85 28.59 -10.38
CA ILE A 82 -3.83 27.74 -9.18
C ILE A 82 -2.94 28.37 -8.11
N GLU A 83 -1.74 28.81 -8.45
CA GLU A 83 -0.80 29.42 -7.50
C GLU A 83 -1.38 30.71 -6.90
N ARG A 84 -1.97 31.58 -7.72
CA ARG A 84 -2.62 32.84 -7.28
C ARG A 84 -3.84 32.55 -6.40
N PHE A 85 -4.68 31.58 -6.77
CA PHE A 85 -5.83 31.19 -5.98
C PHE A 85 -5.39 30.63 -4.62
N ALA A 86 -4.42 29.71 -4.61
CA ALA A 86 -3.85 29.15 -3.40
C ALA A 86 -3.23 30.23 -2.51
N ARG A 87 -2.52 31.20 -3.09
CA ARG A 87 -1.95 32.33 -2.35
C ARG A 87 -3.03 33.17 -1.70
N ALA A 88 -4.09 33.51 -2.43
CA ALA A 88 -5.21 34.28 -1.88
C ALA A 88 -5.95 33.51 -0.79
N LEU A 89 -6.11 32.19 -0.95
CA LEU A 89 -6.70 31.29 0.04
C LEU A 89 -5.84 31.24 1.33
N TYR A 90 -4.52 31.13 1.19
CA TYR A 90 -3.60 31.14 2.33
C TYR A 90 -3.71 32.46 3.12
N LEU A 91 -3.68 33.59 2.41
CA LEU A 91 -3.83 34.92 3.02
C LEU A 91 -5.21 35.12 3.68
N GLN A 92 -6.25 34.53 3.14
CA GLN A 92 -7.59 34.56 3.76
C GLN A 92 -7.60 33.77 5.07
N LEU A 93 -7.00 32.56 5.10
CA LEU A 93 -6.88 31.75 6.32
C LEU A 93 -6.06 32.50 7.39
N GLU A 94 -4.98 33.15 7.00
CA GLU A 94 -4.16 33.96 7.89
C GLU A 94 -4.94 35.16 8.44
N HIS A 95 -5.65 35.89 7.58
CA HIS A 95 -6.49 37.03 7.94
C HIS A 95 -7.63 36.64 8.89
N ASP A 96 -8.23 35.49 8.68
CA ASP A 96 -9.32 34.94 9.51
C ASP A 96 -8.80 34.35 10.84
N GLY A 97 -7.47 34.43 11.10
CA GLY A 97 -6.84 34.07 12.38
C GLY A 97 -6.63 32.56 12.59
N TYR A 98 -6.81 31.73 11.55
CA TYR A 98 -6.73 30.28 11.71
C TYR A 98 -5.34 29.73 12.02
N PHE A 99 -4.28 30.50 11.76
CA PHE A 99 -2.89 30.13 12.06
C PHE A 99 -2.37 30.72 13.38
N GLU A 100 -3.19 31.47 14.12
CA GLU A 100 -2.76 32.06 15.40
C GLU A 100 -2.42 30.96 16.41
N GLY A 101 -1.17 31.03 16.94
CA GLY A 101 -0.67 30.07 17.92
C GLY A 101 -0.23 28.71 17.33
N ASP A 102 -0.32 28.52 16.02
CA ASP A 102 0.14 27.30 15.34
C ASP A 102 1.49 27.55 14.64
N PHE A 103 2.57 27.10 15.26
CA PHE A 103 3.94 27.33 14.76
C PHE A 103 4.38 26.37 13.65
N ALA A 104 3.64 25.28 13.44
CA ALA A 104 3.97 24.27 12.44
C ALA A 104 2.69 23.61 11.89
N PRO A 105 1.86 24.36 11.14
CA PRO A 105 0.65 23.81 10.55
C PRO A 105 0.99 22.73 9.53
N GLY A 106 0.34 21.55 9.63
CA GLY A 106 0.43 20.50 8.63
C GLY A 106 -0.64 20.69 7.57
N PHE A 107 -0.26 20.64 6.29
CA PHE A 107 -1.18 20.81 5.16
C PHE A 107 -1.25 19.58 4.29
N LEU A 108 -2.46 19.07 4.02
CA LEU A 108 -2.71 18.06 3.02
C LEU A 108 -3.70 18.58 1.98
N ILE A 109 -3.27 18.55 0.72
CA ILE A 109 -4.00 19.10 -0.42
C ILE A 109 -4.62 17.93 -1.22
N GLY A 110 -5.88 18.03 -1.57
CA GLY A 110 -6.57 17.08 -2.43
C GLY A 110 -6.21 17.23 -3.90
N CYS A 111 -6.02 16.11 -4.59
CA CYS A 111 -5.89 16.09 -6.05
C CYS A 111 -6.75 14.97 -6.66
N PRO A 112 -7.17 15.08 -7.94
CA PRO A 112 -7.85 14.00 -8.63
C PRO A 112 -7.04 12.71 -8.60
N SER A 113 -7.74 11.58 -8.44
CA SER A 113 -7.10 10.27 -8.22
C SER A 113 -6.23 9.82 -9.40
N GLY A 114 -6.64 10.17 -10.63
CA GLY A 114 -5.90 9.81 -11.85
C GLY A 114 -4.60 10.58 -12.10
N TRP A 115 -4.20 11.51 -11.23
CA TRP A 115 -2.95 12.26 -11.43
C TRP A 115 -1.72 11.41 -11.11
N ASP A 116 -0.73 11.43 -12.00
CA ASP A 116 0.54 10.76 -11.79
C ASP A 116 1.43 11.48 -10.74
N ALA A 117 2.52 10.86 -10.38
CA ALA A 117 3.45 11.39 -9.38
C ALA A 117 4.06 12.75 -9.79
N ALA A 118 4.31 12.94 -11.10
CA ALA A 118 4.89 14.18 -11.61
C ALA A 118 3.89 15.34 -11.53
N ALA A 119 2.62 15.11 -11.88
CA ALA A 119 1.55 16.09 -11.75
C ALA A 119 1.31 16.47 -10.28
N ARG A 120 1.28 15.47 -9.38
CA ARG A 120 1.13 15.70 -7.93
C ARG A 120 2.28 16.56 -7.37
N GLU A 121 3.51 16.28 -7.78
CA GLU A 121 4.67 17.05 -7.32
C GLU A 121 4.65 18.49 -7.86
N ARG A 122 4.32 18.71 -9.14
CA ARG A 122 4.13 20.07 -9.68
C ARG A 122 3.05 20.83 -8.92
N TYR A 123 1.92 20.16 -8.65
CA TYR A 123 0.79 20.76 -7.91
C TYR A 123 1.20 21.11 -6.47
N ARG A 124 1.90 20.23 -5.79
CA ARG A 124 2.48 20.47 -4.45
C ARG A 124 3.33 21.74 -4.44
N GLN A 125 4.21 21.90 -5.44
CA GLN A 125 5.09 23.07 -5.55
C GLN A 125 4.34 24.37 -5.73
N LEU A 126 3.18 24.38 -6.40
CA LEU A 126 2.33 25.58 -6.52
C LEU A 126 1.83 26.02 -5.14
N PHE A 127 1.37 25.09 -4.31
CA PHE A 127 0.92 25.38 -2.95
C PHE A 127 2.07 25.80 -2.03
N GLU A 128 3.22 25.16 -2.17
CA GLU A 128 4.44 25.54 -1.43
C GLU A 128 4.81 27.02 -1.68
N ARG A 129 4.82 27.44 -2.96
CA ARG A 129 5.08 28.84 -3.33
C ARG A 129 3.97 29.79 -2.88
N ALA A 130 2.75 29.29 -2.76
CA ALA A 130 1.59 30.05 -2.28
C ALA A 130 1.61 30.33 -0.77
N GLY A 131 2.47 29.64 0.01
CA GLY A 131 2.60 29.83 1.45
C GLY A 131 2.27 28.58 2.29
N PHE A 132 1.73 27.50 1.69
CA PHE A 132 1.44 26.24 2.37
C PHE A 132 2.73 25.43 2.56
N THR A 133 3.62 25.91 3.44
CA THR A 133 4.94 25.31 3.67
C THR A 133 4.83 23.87 4.18
N GLY A 134 5.58 22.95 3.60
CA GLY A 134 5.54 21.53 3.95
C GLY A 134 4.29 20.80 3.46
N ALA A 135 3.53 21.39 2.53
CA ALA A 135 2.33 20.79 1.97
C ALA A 135 2.61 19.42 1.34
N ARG A 136 1.70 18.48 1.60
CA ARG A 136 1.64 17.17 0.94
C ARG A 136 0.40 17.12 0.05
N VAL A 137 0.40 16.19 -0.91
CA VAL A 137 -0.72 16.00 -1.85
C VAL A 137 -1.16 14.54 -1.81
N THR A 138 -2.47 14.29 -1.78
CA THR A 138 -3.05 12.94 -1.79
C THR A 138 -4.29 12.89 -2.69
N PRO A 139 -4.66 11.69 -3.22
CA PRO A 139 -5.90 11.53 -3.98
C PRO A 139 -7.16 11.87 -3.16
N GLU A 140 -8.09 12.58 -3.78
CA GLU A 140 -9.39 12.95 -3.21
C GLU A 140 -10.22 11.72 -2.83
N SER A 141 -10.13 10.63 -3.60
CA SER A 141 -10.79 9.36 -3.30
C SER A 141 -10.36 8.75 -1.96
N ARG A 142 -9.07 8.84 -1.62
CA ARG A 142 -8.58 8.41 -0.31
C ARG A 142 -9.19 9.23 0.81
N ALA A 143 -9.25 10.53 0.64
CA ALA A 143 -9.86 11.43 1.61
C ALA A 143 -11.36 11.14 1.79
N ALA A 144 -12.10 10.95 0.69
CA ALA A 144 -13.52 10.60 0.73
C ALA A 144 -13.78 9.31 1.51
N PHE A 145 -12.97 8.27 1.27
CA PHE A 145 -13.09 7.00 1.98
C PHE A 145 -12.84 7.16 3.49
N LEU A 146 -11.78 7.86 3.87
CA LEU A 146 -11.45 8.10 5.26
C LEU A 146 -12.53 8.94 5.97
N ALA A 147 -13.06 9.96 5.33
CA ALA A 147 -14.17 10.74 5.88
C ALA A 147 -15.40 9.85 6.16
N ALA A 148 -15.75 8.97 5.23
CA ALA A 148 -16.88 8.05 5.40
C ALA A 148 -16.65 7.02 6.52
N ARG A 149 -15.42 6.51 6.64
CA ARG A 149 -15.01 5.59 7.70
C ARG A 149 -15.10 6.25 9.08
N GLU A 150 -14.48 7.40 9.25
CA GLU A 150 -14.41 8.11 10.53
C GLU A 150 -15.78 8.67 10.97
N ALA A 151 -16.64 9.05 10.03
CA ALA A 151 -18.03 9.41 10.34
C ALA A 151 -18.90 8.21 10.77
N GLY A 152 -18.34 7.01 10.82
CA GLY A 152 -19.06 5.78 11.15
C GLY A 152 -20.13 5.40 10.12
N ILE A 153 -20.06 5.95 8.92
CA ILE A 153 -21.05 5.72 7.86
C ILE A 153 -20.96 4.26 7.39
N VAL A 154 -19.75 3.75 7.23
CA VAL A 154 -19.48 2.37 6.80
C VAL A 154 -19.97 1.37 7.85
N GLN A 155 -19.70 1.63 9.15
CA GLN A 155 -20.15 0.77 10.25
C GLN A 155 -21.67 0.80 10.43
N LYS A 156 -22.31 1.98 10.30
CA LYS A 156 -23.77 2.12 10.36
C LYS A 156 -24.49 1.39 9.24
N ALA A 157 -23.81 1.20 8.10
CA ALA A 157 -24.30 0.41 6.99
C ALA A 157 -24.31 -1.11 7.29
N GLY A 158 -23.73 -1.54 8.42
CA GLY A 158 -23.62 -2.97 8.77
C GLY A 158 -22.70 -3.76 7.82
N MET A 159 -21.88 -3.06 7.05
CA MET A 159 -20.99 -3.66 6.06
C MET A 159 -19.64 -4.03 6.70
N PRO A 160 -19.04 -5.18 6.32
CA PRO A 160 -17.67 -5.48 6.67
C PRO A 160 -16.74 -4.37 6.15
N LEU A 161 -15.73 -3.98 6.94
CA LEU A 161 -14.74 -2.96 6.56
C LEU A 161 -13.94 -3.32 5.28
N ASP A 162 -13.98 -4.57 4.89
CA ASP A 162 -13.31 -5.13 3.72
C ASP A 162 -14.23 -5.35 2.52
N ALA A 163 -15.51 -4.95 2.61
CA ALA A 163 -16.44 -5.04 1.49
C ALA A 163 -16.00 -4.12 0.34
N PRO A 164 -16.07 -4.60 -0.93
CA PRO A 164 -15.76 -3.75 -2.08
C PRO A 164 -16.65 -2.51 -2.11
N ALA A 165 -16.03 -1.34 -2.08
CA ALA A 165 -16.71 -0.05 -2.12
C ALA A 165 -16.32 0.73 -3.38
N LEU A 166 -17.31 1.32 -4.05
CA LEU A 166 -17.12 2.28 -5.13
C LEU A 166 -17.31 3.69 -4.57
N ILE A 167 -16.32 4.54 -4.75
CA ILE A 167 -16.41 5.96 -4.48
C ILE A 167 -16.69 6.66 -5.80
N ILE A 168 -17.76 7.44 -5.82
CA ILE A 168 -18.12 8.30 -6.95
C ILE A 168 -17.97 9.74 -6.47
N ASP A 169 -16.93 10.40 -6.90
CA ASP A 169 -16.72 11.82 -6.63
C ASP A 169 -17.17 12.64 -7.83
N ALA A 170 -18.36 13.23 -7.70
CA ALA A 170 -19.00 14.00 -8.75
C ALA A 170 -18.70 15.49 -8.58
N GLY A 171 -17.71 15.97 -9.33
CA GLY A 171 -17.25 17.35 -9.31
C GLY A 171 -17.81 18.23 -10.43
N SER A 172 -17.29 19.45 -10.50
CA SER A 172 -17.66 20.42 -11.56
C SER A 172 -16.99 20.09 -12.90
N SER A 173 -15.77 19.55 -12.91
CA SER A 173 -15.00 19.27 -14.14
C SER A 173 -14.93 17.79 -14.47
N THR A 174 -14.86 16.93 -13.46
CA THR A 174 -14.72 15.48 -13.59
C THR A 174 -15.72 14.75 -12.72
N THR A 175 -15.95 13.49 -13.06
CA THR A 175 -16.50 12.49 -12.15
C THR A 175 -15.47 11.37 -12.01
N ASP A 176 -14.98 11.17 -10.80
CA ASP A 176 -13.94 10.19 -10.49
C ASP A 176 -14.59 8.92 -9.92
N PHE A 177 -14.14 7.76 -10.43
CA PHE A 177 -14.60 6.45 -9.99
C PHE A 177 -13.44 5.70 -9.38
N THR A 178 -13.51 5.42 -8.08
CA THR A 178 -12.45 4.71 -7.36
C THR A 178 -13.04 3.50 -6.65
N VAL A 179 -12.52 2.31 -6.94
CA VAL A 179 -12.92 1.08 -6.24
C VAL A 179 -11.89 0.78 -5.15
N VAL A 180 -12.40 0.67 -3.93
CA VAL A 180 -11.62 0.27 -2.75
C VAL A 180 -12.01 -1.16 -2.41
N THR A 181 -11.04 -2.06 -2.47
CA THR A 181 -11.15 -3.42 -1.96
C THR A 181 -10.15 -3.58 -0.83
N ARG A 182 -10.36 -4.52 0.07
CA ARG A 182 -9.58 -4.83 1.30
C ARG A 182 -8.28 -4.04 1.53
N PHE A 183 -7.41 -3.87 0.52
CA PHE A 183 -6.10 -3.23 0.63
C PHE A 183 -5.64 -2.57 -0.67
N GLN A 184 -6.51 -2.48 -1.67
CA GLN A 184 -6.18 -1.91 -2.96
C GLN A 184 -7.18 -0.83 -3.33
N VAL A 185 -6.65 0.34 -3.62
CA VAL A 185 -7.38 1.42 -4.27
C VAL A 185 -7.13 1.28 -5.76
N THR A 186 -8.15 0.90 -6.51
CA THR A 186 -8.10 0.84 -7.97
C THR A 186 -8.84 2.05 -8.50
N ASP A 187 -8.08 2.98 -9.05
CA ASP A 187 -8.64 4.10 -9.76
C ASP A 187 -9.11 3.61 -11.13
N SER A 188 -10.41 3.67 -11.37
CA SER A 188 -11.01 3.33 -12.66
C SER A 188 -10.98 4.51 -13.63
N GLY A 189 -10.33 5.61 -13.25
CA GLY A 189 -10.12 6.79 -14.05
C GLY A 189 -11.12 7.90 -13.80
N ALA A 190 -10.65 9.13 -14.06
CA ALA A 190 -11.49 10.31 -14.16
C ALA A 190 -12.13 10.35 -15.54
N VAL A 191 -13.44 10.52 -15.59
CA VAL A 191 -14.13 10.81 -16.83
C VAL A 191 -14.37 12.33 -16.87
N ASN A 192 -14.14 12.97 -18.04
CA ASN A 192 -14.43 14.38 -18.25
C ASN A 192 -15.95 14.63 -18.24
N LEU A 193 -16.62 14.17 -17.21
CA LEU A 193 -18.05 14.17 -16.99
C LEU A 193 -18.39 15.04 -15.78
N GLY A 194 -17.96 16.29 -15.81
CA GLY A 194 -18.25 17.24 -14.75
C GLY A 194 -19.58 17.95 -14.94
N ALA A 195 -20.20 18.35 -13.83
CA ALA A 195 -21.47 19.10 -13.85
C ALA A 195 -21.37 20.46 -14.56
N GLY A 196 -20.16 20.99 -14.76
CA GLY A 196 -19.91 22.20 -15.54
C GLY A 196 -20.26 22.07 -17.03
N LEU A 197 -20.34 20.86 -17.58
CA LEU A 197 -20.87 20.64 -18.94
C LEU A 197 -22.34 21.03 -19.03
N LEU A 198 -23.09 20.72 -17.96
CA LEU A 198 -24.50 21.10 -17.86
C LEU A 198 -24.65 22.64 -17.72
N ASP A 199 -23.75 23.29 -16.96
CA ASP A 199 -23.74 24.75 -16.81
C ASP A 199 -23.58 25.44 -18.17
N LYS A 200 -22.66 24.94 -18.99
CA LYS A 200 -22.45 25.44 -20.37
C LYS A 200 -23.67 25.21 -21.26
N ALA A 201 -24.25 24.01 -21.22
CA ALA A 201 -25.44 23.70 -22.02
C ALA A 201 -26.64 24.56 -21.61
N ILE A 202 -26.84 24.82 -20.32
CA ILE A 202 -27.87 25.76 -19.83
C ILE A 202 -27.60 27.18 -20.35
N LEU A 203 -26.34 27.63 -20.29
CA LEU A 203 -25.96 28.94 -20.81
C LEU A 203 -26.21 29.06 -22.32
N GLU A 204 -25.76 28.07 -23.10
CA GLU A 204 -25.95 28.05 -24.57
C GLU A 204 -27.43 28.05 -24.94
N MET A 205 -28.26 27.28 -24.27
CA MET A 205 -29.71 27.27 -24.45
C MET A 205 -30.29 28.65 -24.19
N ASN A 206 -29.93 29.32 -23.10
CA ASN A 206 -30.48 30.65 -22.78
C ASN A 206 -29.94 31.75 -23.71
N LEU A 207 -28.68 31.72 -24.10
CA LEU A 207 -28.13 32.66 -25.09
C LEU A 207 -28.83 32.54 -26.44
N SER A 208 -29.20 31.33 -26.87
CA SER A 208 -29.93 31.13 -28.13
C SER A 208 -31.32 31.77 -28.15
N ARG A 209 -31.95 31.94 -26.99
CA ARG A 209 -33.29 32.54 -26.79
C ARG A 209 -33.24 34.04 -26.59
N THR A 210 -32.06 34.57 -26.23
CA THR A 210 -31.93 36.00 -25.91
C THR A 210 -32.10 36.85 -27.17
N PRO A 211 -32.93 37.92 -27.16
CA PRO A 211 -32.99 38.86 -28.25
C PRO A 211 -31.60 39.43 -28.52
N GLN A 212 -31.25 39.62 -29.80
CA GLN A 212 -29.91 40.06 -30.21
C GLN A 212 -28.76 39.09 -29.85
N SER A 213 -29.03 37.79 -29.78
CA SER A 213 -28.08 36.75 -29.43
C SER A 213 -26.73 36.82 -30.16
N ARG A 214 -26.72 37.25 -31.43
CA ARG A 214 -25.51 37.41 -32.23
C ARG A 214 -24.61 38.54 -31.70
N GLN A 215 -25.18 39.73 -31.46
CA GLN A 215 -24.45 40.88 -30.93
C GLN A 215 -23.91 40.61 -29.52
N LEU A 216 -24.73 39.98 -28.69
CA LEU A 216 -24.36 39.57 -27.36
C LEU A 216 -23.24 38.53 -27.41
N GLY A 217 -23.31 37.53 -28.27
CA GLY A 217 -22.27 36.51 -28.45
C GLY A 217 -20.93 37.07 -28.92
N GLU A 218 -20.95 38.09 -29.81
CA GLU A 218 -19.75 38.82 -30.22
C GLU A 218 -19.14 39.62 -29.06
N HIS A 219 -19.99 40.25 -28.25
CA HIS A 219 -19.56 40.99 -27.07
C HIS A 219 -18.98 40.10 -25.98
N LEU A 220 -19.62 38.99 -25.69
CA LEU A 220 -19.14 38.02 -24.72
C LEU A 220 -17.78 37.44 -25.10
N ARG A 221 -17.49 37.26 -26.39
CA ARG A 221 -16.15 36.83 -26.86
C ARG A 221 -15.06 37.89 -26.61
N GLN A 222 -15.40 39.18 -26.62
CA GLN A 222 -14.46 40.27 -26.31
C GLN A 222 -14.23 40.42 -24.80
N TYR A 223 -15.20 40.00 -23.98
CA TYR A 223 -15.19 40.15 -22.52
C TYR A 223 -15.42 38.79 -21.82
N PRO A 224 -14.43 37.89 -21.80
CA PRO A 224 -14.56 36.53 -21.25
C PRO A 224 -15.06 36.49 -19.80
N GLN A 225 -14.82 37.54 -19.00
CA GLN A 225 -15.32 37.65 -17.64
C GLN A 225 -16.86 37.60 -17.58
N TYR A 226 -17.56 38.14 -18.57
CA TYR A 226 -19.03 38.04 -18.61
C TYR A 226 -19.52 36.63 -18.96
N VAL A 227 -18.77 35.89 -19.79
CA VAL A 227 -19.08 34.47 -20.02
C VAL A 227 -19.00 33.72 -18.71
N ALA A 228 -17.92 33.91 -17.93
CA ALA A 228 -17.74 33.29 -16.62
C ALA A 228 -18.89 33.65 -15.66
N TYR A 229 -19.36 34.89 -15.67
CA TYR A 229 -20.52 35.30 -14.86
C TYR A 229 -21.82 34.63 -15.30
N CYS A 230 -22.06 34.51 -16.60
CA CYS A 230 -23.24 33.81 -17.12
C CYS A 230 -23.17 32.30 -16.79
N GLU A 231 -21.99 31.68 -16.84
CA GLU A 231 -21.80 30.31 -16.42
C GLU A 231 -22.06 30.14 -14.92
N LEU A 232 -21.62 31.05 -14.07
CA LEU A 232 -21.93 31.03 -12.63
C LEU A 232 -23.44 31.17 -12.37
N ALA A 233 -24.14 32.00 -13.14
CA ALA A 233 -25.60 32.11 -13.06
C ALA A 233 -26.28 30.80 -13.48
N ALA A 234 -25.83 30.19 -14.58
CA ALA A 234 -26.32 28.88 -15.03
C ALA A 234 -26.11 27.79 -13.98
N ARG A 235 -24.93 27.74 -13.34
CA ARG A 235 -24.64 26.86 -12.23
C ARG A 235 -25.63 27.06 -11.07
N ARG A 236 -25.83 28.29 -10.62
CA ARG A 236 -26.73 28.59 -9.50
C ARG A 236 -28.17 28.20 -9.82
N VAL A 237 -28.63 28.47 -11.04
CA VAL A 237 -29.98 28.08 -11.50
C VAL A 237 -30.14 26.56 -11.50
N LYS A 238 -29.12 25.81 -11.97
CA LYS A 238 -29.08 24.35 -11.89
C LYS A 238 -29.15 23.86 -10.43
N GLU A 239 -28.35 24.44 -9.54
CA GLU A 239 -28.33 24.09 -8.11
C GLU A 239 -29.68 24.40 -7.42
N MET A 240 -30.33 25.53 -7.77
CA MET A 240 -31.68 25.85 -7.31
C MET A 240 -32.68 24.77 -7.73
N LEU A 241 -32.64 24.36 -9.00
CA LEU A 241 -33.56 23.35 -9.57
C LEU A 241 -33.38 21.98 -8.85
N PHE A 242 -32.18 21.46 -8.81
CA PHE A 242 -31.94 20.17 -8.15
C PHE A 242 -32.18 20.22 -6.64
N GLY A 243 -31.87 21.34 -5.99
CA GLY A 243 -32.21 21.56 -4.59
C GLY A 243 -33.73 21.61 -4.34
N ALA A 244 -34.52 22.14 -5.27
CA ALA A 244 -35.98 22.12 -5.23
C ALA A 244 -36.52 20.69 -5.46
N GLN A 245 -36.02 19.99 -6.48
CA GLN A 245 -36.38 18.59 -6.75
C GLN A 245 -36.14 17.68 -5.53
N ALA A 246 -35.01 17.86 -4.82
CA ALA A 246 -34.69 17.11 -3.60
C ALA A 246 -35.72 17.33 -2.48
N ARG A 247 -36.43 18.46 -2.49
CA ARG A 247 -37.53 18.79 -1.56
C ARG A 247 -38.91 18.46 -2.13
N GLY A 248 -38.99 17.82 -3.31
CA GLY A 248 -40.25 17.48 -3.98
C GLY A 248 -40.94 18.67 -4.64
N VAL A 249 -40.22 19.75 -4.92
CA VAL A 249 -40.75 20.93 -5.63
C VAL A 249 -40.36 20.86 -7.10
N THR A 250 -41.30 21.11 -7.99
CA THR A 250 -41.10 21.18 -9.46
C THR A 250 -41.15 22.59 -9.96
N HIS A 251 -40.43 22.87 -11.05
CA HIS A 251 -40.29 24.18 -11.69
C HIS A 251 -40.69 24.12 -13.17
N GLU A 252 -41.91 23.63 -13.45
CA GLU A 252 -42.45 23.59 -14.83
C GLU A 252 -43.14 24.88 -15.21
N GLU A 253 -43.94 25.47 -14.30
CA GLU A 253 -44.70 26.69 -14.57
C GLU A 253 -43.90 27.97 -14.23
N ILE A 254 -43.08 27.88 -13.15
CA ILE A 254 -42.23 28.98 -12.69
C ILE A 254 -40.79 28.53 -12.72
N PRO A 255 -39.99 28.90 -13.74
CA PRO A 255 -38.60 28.47 -13.84
C PRO A 255 -37.73 29.02 -12.70
N CYS A 256 -36.66 28.30 -12.39
CA CYS A 256 -35.54 28.91 -11.66
C CYS A 256 -34.87 29.92 -12.57
N GLU A 257 -34.61 31.15 -12.11
CA GLU A 257 -34.00 32.17 -12.94
C GLU A 257 -33.04 33.11 -12.20
N LEU A 258 -32.04 33.60 -12.93
CA LEU A 258 -31.08 34.63 -12.49
C LEU A 258 -30.72 35.55 -13.67
N GLY A 259 -30.64 36.87 -13.41
CA GLY A 259 -30.23 37.86 -14.39
C GLY A 259 -28.77 38.28 -14.25
N VAL A 260 -28.03 38.30 -15.36
CA VAL A 260 -26.67 38.85 -15.43
C VAL A 260 -26.67 40.13 -16.26
N LYS A 261 -26.40 41.25 -15.62
CA LYS A 261 -26.40 42.57 -16.27
C LYS A 261 -25.05 42.84 -16.94
N ILE A 262 -25.10 43.21 -18.24
CA ILE A 262 -23.91 43.49 -19.05
C ILE A 262 -23.67 45.00 -19.06
N TYR A 263 -22.81 45.47 -18.17
CA TYR A 263 -22.56 46.92 -18.00
C TYR A 263 -21.71 47.54 -19.10
N THR A 264 -21.01 46.76 -19.90
CA THR A 264 -20.12 47.23 -20.97
C THR A 264 -20.83 47.49 -22.30
N LEU A 265 -22.11 47.11 -22.43
CA LEU A 265 -22.96 47.47 -23.56
C LEU A 265 -23.78 48.73 -23.26
N ALA A 266 -24.02 49.57 -24.30
CA ALA A 266 -24.71 50.86 -24.17
C ALA A 266 -26.10 50.72 -23.51
N ASP A 267 -26.87 49.72 -23.94
CA ASP A 267 -28.23 49.45 -23.45
C ASP A 267 -28.24 48.66 -22.11
N ARG A 268 -27.08 48.28 -21.61
CA ARG A 268 -26.90 47.48 -20.38
C ARG A 268 -27.88 46.30 -20.27
N PRO A 269 -27.99 45.43 -21.29
CA PRO A 269 -28.95 44.34 -21.31
C PRO A 269 -28.71 43.38 -20.15
N THR A 270 -29.79 42.74 -19.71
CA THR A 270 -29.71 41.62 -18.76
C THR A 270 -29.80 40.32 -19.55
N VAL A 271 -28.84 39.43 -19.35
CA VAL A 271 -28.92 38.03 -19.81
C VAL A 271 -29.68 37.26 -18.74
N GLU A 272 -30.89 36.88 -19.04
CA GLU A 272 -31.70 36.06 -18.17
C GLU A 272 -31.34 34.59 -18.40
N ILE A 273 -30.95 33.90 -17.32
CA ILE A 273 -30.67 32.46 -17.30
C ILE A 273 -31.82 31.81 -16.57
N SER A 274 -32.61 31.03 -17.27
CA SER A 274 -33.77 30.33 -16.73
C SER A 274 -33.72 28.84 -17.05
N LEU A 275 -34.35 28.01 -16.20
CA LEU A 275 -34.36 26.56 -16.34
C LEU A 275 -35.61 25.94 -15.69
N THR A 276 -36.29 25.08 -16.44
CA THR A 276 -37.37 24.22 -15.96
C THR A 276 -36.90 22.77 -15.81
N ASP A 277 -37.73 21.95 -15.17
CA ASP A 277 -37.46 20.50 -15.04
C ASP A 277 -37.39 19.82 -16.40
N SER A 278 -38.33 20.10 -17.31
CA SER A 278 -38.36 19.58 -18.69
C SER A 278 -37.13 19.98 -19.50
N GLU A 279 -36.71 21.24 -19.38
CA GLU A 279 -35.50 21.73 -20.06
C GLU A 279 -34.25 21.04 -19.54
N MET A 280 -34.14 20.83 -18.23
CA MET A 280 -33.00 20.08 -17.64
C MET A 280 -32.98 18.63 -18.11
N GLU A 281 -34.14 17.95 -18.16
CA GLU A 281 -34.23 16.62 -18.71
C GLU A 281 -33.82 16.55 -20.19
N HIS A 282 -34.21 17.55 -20.98
CA HIS A 282 -33.76 17.65 -22.36
C HIS A 282 -32.25 17.80 -22.47
N ILE A 283 -31.63 18.69 -21.69
CA ILE A 283 -30.16 18.88 -21.64
C ILE A 283 -29.45 17.60 -21.26
N LEU A 284 -29.92 16.87 -20.25
CA LEU A 284 -29.32 15.61 -19.80
C LEU A 284 -29.34 14.53 -20.89
N ARG A 285 -30.29 14.56 -21.83
CA ARG A 285 -30.46 13.58 -22.92
C ARG A 285 -29.90 14.06 -24.26
N ALA A 286 -29.64 15.35 -24.40
CA ALA A 286 -29.10 15.93 -25.62
C ALA A 286 -27.63 15.51 -25.83
N PRO A 287 -27.18 15.36 -27.09
CA PRO A 287 -25.78 15.13 -27.39
C PRO A 287 -24.94 16.34 -27.00
N LEU A 288 -23.78 16.11 -26.39
CA LEU A 288 -22.82 17.14 -26.00
C LEU A 288 -21.53 16.98 -26.79
N ASP A 289 -21.07 18.04 -27.47
CA ASP A 289 -19.81 17.99 -28.24
C ASP A 289 -18.60 17.62 -27.37
N ALA A 290 -18.61 18.06 -26.12
CA ALA A 290 -17.56 17.71 -25.13
C ALA A 290 -17.53 16.23 -24.73
N LEU A 291 -18.55 15.46 -25.10
CA LEU A 291 -18.67 14.02 -24.87
C LEU A 291 -18.74 13.23 -26.20
N ASP A 292 -18.11 13.75 -27.25
CA ASP A 292 -18.08 13.13 -28.58
C ASP A 292 -19.49 12.84 -29.14
N GLY A 293 -20.47 13.69 -28.81
CA GLY A 293 -21.86 13.54 -29.24
C GLY A 293 -22.70 12.57 -28.37
N GLU A 294 -22.15 12.05 -27.28
CA GLU A 294 -22.93 11.31 -26.30
C GLU A 294 -23.68 12.25 -25.35
N SER A 295 -24.82 11.81 -24.83
CA SER A 295 -25.54 12.56 -23.81
C SER A 295 -24.90 12.42 -22.44
N TYR A 296 -25.13 13.38 -21.54
CA TYR A 296 -24.60 13.33 -20.17
C TYR A 296 -25.05 12.06 -19.43
N LEU A 297 -26.34 11.71 -19.53
CA LEU A 297 -26.88 10.48 -18.93
C LEU A 297 -26.27 9.21 -19.56
N GLY A 298 -26.06 9.19 -20.87
CA GLY A 298 -25.43 8.08 -21.58
C GLY A 298 -24.00 7.87 -21.12
N ALA A 299 -23.20 8.92 -21.10
CA ALA A 299 -21.80 8.88 -20.66
C ALA A 299 -21.67 8.44 -19.19
N TYR A 300 -22.54 8.93 -18.30
CA TYR A 300 -22.53 8.51 -16.90
C TYR A 300 -22.92 7.02 -16.75
N ARG A 301 -23.96 6.57 -17.45
CA ARG A 301 -24.36 5.15 -17.49
C ARG A 301 -23.23 4.26 -18.01
N ARG A 302 -22.57 4.66 -19.07
CA ARG A 302 -21.43 3.93 -19.65
C ARG A 302 -20.30 3.80 -18.64
N ALA A 303 -19.90 4.91 -18.01
CA ALA A 303 -18.83 4.91 -16.99
C ALA A 303 -19.15 3.94 -15.83
N LEU A 304 -20.38 3.92 -15.33
CA LEU A 304 -20.81 2.98 -14.29
C LEU A 304 -20.75 1.51 -14.77
N LEU A 305 -21.14 1.25 -16.03
CA LEU A 305 -21.06 -0.09 -16.61
C LEU A 305 -19.60 -0.55 -16.80
N ASP A 306 -18.72 0.34 -17.21
CA ASP A 306 -17.30 0.07 -17.35
C ASP A 306 -16.67 -0.33 -15.99
N VAL A 307 -17.00 0.41 -14.92
CA VAL A 307 -16.59 0.04 -13.56
C VAL A 307 -17.14 -1.33 -13.16
N LYS A 308 -18.43 -1.60 -13.40
CA LYS A 308 -19.06 -2.88 -13.08
C LYS A 308 -18.38 -4.04 -13.80
N ASN A 309 -18.07 -3.87 -15.09
CA ASN A 309 -17.43 -4.90 -15.91
C ASN A 309 -15.98 -5.13 -15.49
N ALA A 310 -15.24 -4.09 -15.18
CA ALA A 310 -13.87 -4.19 -14.70
C ALA A 310 -13.76 -4.94 -13.36
N HIS A 311 -14.82 -4.92 -12.55
CA HIS A 311 -14.86 -5.52 -11.21
C HIS A 311 -15.89 -6.68 -11.11
N ALA A 312 -16.17 -7.37 -12.21
CA ALA A 312 -17.15 -8.47 -12.26
C ALA A 312 -16.85 -9.61 -11.26
N GLY A 313 -15.59 -9.83 -10.91
CA GLY A 313 -15.14 -10.83 -9.93
C GLY A 313 -15.29 -10.44 -8.45
N ALA A 314 -15.56 -9.16 -8.16
CA ALA A 314 -15.71 -8.62 -6.81
C ALA A 314 -16.90 -7.63 -6.79
N PRO A 315 -18.13 -8.11 -6.58
CA PRO A 315 -19.32 -7.26 -6.70
C PRO A 315 -19.27 -6.11 -5.68
N ILE A 316 -19.53 -4.90 -6.17
CA ILE A 316 -19.59 -3.68 -5.36
C ILE A 316 -20.74 -3.81 -4.37
N ALA A 317 -20.42 -3.75 -3.08
CA ALA A 317 -21.39 -3.86 -1.99
C ALA A 317 -21.82 -2.48 -1.45
N LEU A 318 -20.94 -1.48 -1.58
CA LEU A 318 -21.16 -0.13 -1.09
C LEU A 318 -20.82 0.89 -2.17
N ILE A 319 -21.63 1.93 -2.31
CA ILE A 319 -21.33 3.10 -3.15
C ILE A 319 -21.36 4.34 -2.26
N LEU A 320 -20.21 5.04 -2.20
CA LEU A 320 -20.09 6.34 -1.54
C LEU A 320 -20.16 7.43 -2.59
N MET A 321 -21.13 8.33 -2.47
CA MET A 321 -21.27 9.49 -3.37
C MET A 321 -20.78 10.76 -2.66
N THR A 322 -19.80 11.42 -3.27
CA THR A 322 -19.17 12.66 -2.80
C THR A 322 -19.16 13.71 -3.89
N GLY A 323 -18.74 14.93 -3.54
CA GLY A 323 -18.77 16.07 -4.45
C GLY A 323 -20.15 16.72 -4.58
N GLY A 324 -20.18 18.02 -4.89
CA GLY A 324 -21.41 18.79 -4.94
C GLY A 324 -22.42 18.31 -6.00
N ALA A 325 -21.94 17.80 -7.12
CA ALA A 325 -22.79 17.29 -8.20
C ALA A 325 -23.50 15.95 -7.84
N SER A 326 -23.02 15.22 -6.84
CA SER A 326 -23.69 14.00 -6.35
C SER A 326 -25.11 14.26 -5.84
N ARG A 327 -25.44 15.51 -5.52
CA ARG A 327 -26.79 15.94 -5.14
C ARG A 327 -27.81 15.89 -6.29
N MET A 328 -27.38 15.76 -7.54
CA MET A 328 -28.27 15.55 -8.69
C MET A 328 -28.89 14.15 -8.62
N GLY A 329 -30.19 14.08 -8.34
CA GLY A 329 -30.90 12.84 -8.00
C GLY A 329 -30.76 11.70 -9.01
N PHE A 330 -30.67 12.03 -10.32
CA PHE A 330 -30.49 11.03 -11.38
C PHE A 330 -29.20 10.22 -11.25
N MET A 331 -28.13 10.79 -10.68
CA MET A 331 -26.86 10.08 -10.50
C MET A 331 -27.04 8.87 -9.56
N ARG A 332 -27.74 9.10 -8.45
CA ARG A 332 -28.08 8.04 -7.48
C ARG A 332 -29.00 6.98 -8.12
N THR A 333 -29.99 7.43 -8.88
CA THR A 333 -30.95 6.52 -9.54
C THR A 333 -30.25 5.59 -10.52
N LEU A 334 -29.38 6.13 -11.40
CA LEU A 334 -28.62 5.33 -12.34
C LEU A 334 -27.62 4.39 -11.65
N ALA A 335 -26.95 4.85 -10.59
CA ALA A 335 -26.06 3.99 -9.82
C ALA A 335 -26.82 2.80 -9.19
N GLN A 336 -28.03 3.03 -8.64
CA GLN A 336 -28.87 1.98 -8.08
C GLN A 336 -29.39 0.99 -9.14
N GLU A 337 -29.72 1.47 -10.34
CA GLU A 337 -30.11 0.61 -11.47
C GLU A 337 -28.99 -0.35 -11.88
N ILE A 338 -27.75 0.15 -11.95
CA ILE A 338 -26.60 -0.63 -12.41
C ILE A 338 -26.05 -1.55 -11.31
N PHE A 339 -26.09 -1.10 -10.07
CA PHE A 339 -25.63 -1.85 -8.89
C PHE A 339 -26.80 -2.10 -7.91
N PRO A 340 -27.78 -2.94 -8.27
CA PRO A 340 -29.01 -3.10 -7.48
C PRO A 340 -28.78 -3.70 -6.10
N GLN A 341 -27.65 -4.39 -5.89
CA GLN A 341 -27.29 -4.99 -4.60
C GLN A 341 -26.43 -4.05 -3.73
N ALA A 342 -25.91 -2.96 -4.28
CA ALA A 342 -25.08 -2.04 -3.55
C ALA A 342 -25.91 -1.11 -2.67
N GLN A 343 -25.46 -0.88 -1.45
CA GLN A 343 -25.99 0.19 -0.61
C GLN A 343 -25.38 1.51 -1.05
N ILE A 344 -26.21 2.49 -1.40
CA ILE A 344 -25.74 3.82 -1.80
C ILE A 344 -25.84 4.78 -0.62
N ILE A 345 -24.70 5.35 -0.24
CA ILE A 345 -24.59 6.29 0.86
C ILE A 345 -24.05 7.63 0.32
N MET A 346 -24.66 8.70 0.78
CA MET A 346 -24.21 10.07 0.60
C MET A 346 -24.21 10.74 1.97
N GLY A 347 -23.12 11.40 2.33
CA GLY A 347 -23.03 12.16 3.57
C GLY A 347 -24.04 13.33 3.60
N SER A 348 -24.29 13.89 4.77
CA SER A 348 -25.15 15.09 4.91
C SER A 348 -24.55 16.33 4.22
N GLU A 349 -23.24 16.42 4.18
CA GLU A 349 -22.46 17.50 3.59
C GLU A 349 -21.37 16.90 2.67
N PRO A 350 -21.76 16.30 1.52
CA PRO A 350 -20.82 15.61 0.64
C PRO A 350 -19.76 16.54 0.05
N GLU A 351 -20.03 17.83 -0.04
CA GLU A 351 -19.12 18.89 -0.48
C GLU A 351 -17.93 19.11 0.46
N PHE A 352 -18.02 18.69 1.73
CA PHE A 352 -16.94 18.83 2.72
C PHE A 352 -16.24 17.50 3.03
N ALA A 353 -16.70 16.42 2.43
CA ALA A 353 -16.15 15.09 2.71
C ALA A 353 -14.64 15.01 2.42
N ILE A 354 -14.21 15.60 1.31
CA ILE A 354 -12.81 15.61 0.91
C ILE A 354 -11.96 16.41 1.92
N ALA A 355 -12.34 17.66 2.23
CA ALA A 355 -11.58 18.49 3.16
C ALA A 355 -11.42 17.83 4.55
N ARG A 356 -12.51 17.25 5.09
CA ARG A 356 -12.46 16.49 6.36
C ARG A 356 -11.57 15.23 6.25
N GLY A 357 -11.73 14.48 5.16
CA GLY A 357 -10.95 13.27 4.93
C GLY A 357 -9.46 13.54 4.75
N LEU A 358 -9.09 14.68 4.20
CA LEU A 358 -7.70 15.13 4.12
C LEU A 358 -7.08 15.33 5.51
N CYS A 359 -7.85 15.90 6.46
CA CYS A 359 -7.39 16.00 7.85
C CYS A 359 -7.14 14.62 8.45
N HIS A 360 -8.09 13.68 8.29
CA HIS A 360 -7.92 12.31 8.76
C HIS A 360 -6.74 11.61 8.09
N ALA A 361 -6.56 11.83 6.78
CA ALA A 361 -5.46 11.23 6.02
C ALA A 361 -4.10 11.71 6.52
N LEU A 362 -3.93 13.02 6.78
CA LEU A 362 -2.65 13.55 7.27
C LEU A 362 -2.37 13.08 8.70
N HIS A 363 -3.38 13.09 9.57
CA HIS A 363 -3.27 12.58 10.94
C HIS A 363 -2.81 11.11 10.94
N LEU A 364 -3.42 10.31 10.09
CA LEU A 364 -3.09 8.90 9.92
C LEU A 364 -1.69 8.69 9.34
N ASP A 365 -1.28 9.52 8.37
CA ASP A 365 0.07 9.49 7.80
C ASP A 365 1.14 9.85 8.84
N GLU A 366 0.86 10.78 9.75
CA GLU A 366 1.76 11.15 10.84
C GLU A 366 1.90 10.03 11.87
N GLN A 367 0.78 9.41 12.25
CA GLN A 367 0.79 8.22 13.10
C GLN A 367 1.55 7.07 12.44
N THR A 368 1.30 6.85 11.15
CA THR A 368 1.93 5.78 10.37
C THR A 368 3.43 6.01 10.18
N ALA A 369 3.87 7.25 9.98
CA ALA A 369 5.30 7.58 9.87
C ALA A 369 6.06 7.26 11.16
N GLY A 370 5.44 7.50 12.33
CA GLY A 370 5.97 7.08 13.62
C GLY A 370 6.15 5.55 13.70
N PHE A 371 5.12 4.81 13.30
CA PHE A 371 5.17 3.36 13.23
C PHE A 371 6.24 2.84 12.26
N GLU A 372 6.28 3.36 11.04
CA GLU A 372 7.30 2.96 10.04
C GLU A 372 8.73 3.21 10.53
N LYS A 373 8.96 4.36 11.17
CA LYS A 373 10.27 4.71 11.72
C LYS A 373 10.67 3.73 12.83
N GLU A 374 9.80 3.54 13.81
CA GLU A 374 10.08 2.66 14.95
C GLU A 374 10.19 1.20 14.51
N ALA A 375 9.36 0.76 13.54
CA ALA A 375 9.48 -0.57 12.95
C ALA A 375 10.81 -0.79 12.25
N LYS A 376 11.29 0.17 11.46
CA LYS A 376 12.61 0.09 10.80
C LYS A 376 13.77 0.08 11.79
N GLU A 377 13.65 0.81 12.90
CA GLU A 377 14.66 0.81 13.97
C GLU A 377 14.66 -0.52 14.73
N THR A 378 13.48 -1.01 15.12
CA THR A 378 13.29 -2.25 15.88
C THR A 378 13.64 -3.49 15.06
N LEU A 379 13.27 -3.50 13.78
CA LEU A 379 13.51 -4.58 12.83
C LEU A 379 14.73 -4.29 11.94
N SER A 380 15.71 -3.57 12.45
CA SER A 380 16.96 -3.36 11.73
C SER A 380 17.63 -4.70 11.42
N ARG A 381 18.40 -4.74 10.32
CA ARG A 381 19.12 -5.95 9.91
C ARG A 381 19.94 -6.55 11.05
N GLU A 382 20.61 -5.70 11.81
CA GLU A 382 21.44 -6.09 12.95
C GLU A 382 20.62 -6.69 14.10
N ALA A 383 19.38 -6.19 14.31
CA ALA A 383 18.47 -6.77 15.30
C ALA A 383 18.03 -8.16 14.86
N ILE A 384 17.63 -8.31 13.60
CA ILE A 384 17.20 -9.60 13.04
C ILE A 384 18.37 -10.60 13.03
N GLU A 385 19.59 -10.19 12.63
CA GLU A 385 20.79 -11.06 12.67
C GLU A 385 21.06 -11.56 14.09
N ARG A 386 20.81 -10.76 15.11
CA ARG A 386 20.96 -11.12 16.51
C ARG A 386 19.97 -12.19 16.92
N GLU A 387 18.69 -12.06 16.56
CA GLU A 387 17.65 -13.05 16.84
C GLU A 387 17.93 -14.38 16.11
N VAL A 388 18.35 -14.32 14.86
CA VAL A 388 18.79 -15.48 14.11
C VAL A 388 19.95 -16.17 14.80
N LEU A 389 20.96 -15.43 15.25
CA LEU A 389 22.13 -15.97 15.94
C LEU A 389 21.75 -16.65 17.27
N GLN A 390 20.79 -16.09 18.00
CA GLN A 390 20.27 -16.68 19.24
C GLN A 390 19.48 -17.97 18.99
N ALA A 391 18.75 -18.06 17.88
CA ALA A 391 17.95 -19.22 17.51
C ALA A 391 18.78 -20.37 16.88
N LEU A 392 19.99 -20.11 16.36
CA LEU A 392 20.84 -21.12 15.70
C LEU A 392 21.18 -22.36 16.55
N PRO A 393 21.43 -22.28 17.87
CA PRO A 393 21.69 -23.46 18.69
C PRO A 393 20.58 -24.50 18.60
N GLU A 394 19.32 -24.08 18.54
CA GLU A 394 18.18 -24.99 18.39
C GLU A 394 18.15 -25.64 17.01
N LEU A 395 18.44 -24.89 15.94
CA LEU A 395 18.59 -25.47 14.61
C LEU A 395 19.67 -26.55 14.60
N TYR A 396 20.84 -26.26 15.18
CA TYR A 396 21.95 -27.24 15.25
C TYR A 396 21.58 -28.48 16.08
N ALA A 397 20.82 -28.32 17.16
CA ALA A 397 20.31 -29.42 17.94
C ALA A 397 19.39 -30.35 17.11
N ARG A 398 18.55 -29.77 16.24
CA ARG A 398 17.61 -30.52 15.39
C ARG A 398 18.29 -31.22 14.21
N VAL A 399 19.22 -30.57 13.52
CA VAL A 399 19.81 -31.08 12.27
C VAL A 399 21.00 -32.04 12.52
N THR A 400 21.73 -31.88 13.63
CA THR A 400 22.93 -32.68 13.91
C THR A 400 22.68 -34.19 13.95
N PRO A 401 21.59 -34.71 14.59
CA PRO A 401 21.29 -36.12 14.56
C PRO A 401 21.09 -36.69 13.15
N LEU A 402 20.40 -35.95 12.29
CA LEU A 402 20.13 -36.37 10.91
C LEU A 402 21.43 -36.46 10.09
N LEU A 403 22.29 -35.45 10.23
CA LEU A 403 23.58 -35.41 9.54
C LEU A 403 24.50 -36.56 10.02
N LEU A 404 24.51 -36.86 11.34
CA LEU A 404 25.28 -37.97 11.88
C LEU A 404 24.76 -39.32 11.38
N ASP A 405 23.45 -39.54 11.40
CA ASP A 405 22.84 -40.79 10.94
C ASP A 405 23.12 -41.02 9.43
N ALA A 406 23.00 -39.94 8.60
CA ALA A 406 23.39 -40.02 7.20
C ALA A 406 24.88 -40.29 7.01
N MET A 407 25.77 -39.66 7.81
CA MET A 407 27.20 -39.89 7.80
C MET A 407 27.53 -41.36 8.16
N VAL A 408 26.90 -41.88 9.16
CA VAL A 408 27.14 -43.29 9.58
C VAL A 408 26.70 -44.24 8.47
N GLN A 409 25.47 -44.13 7.99
CA GLN A 409 24.89 -45.09 7.06
C GLN A 409 25.43 -44.94 5.62
N LYS A 410 25.70 -43.74 5.16
CA LYS A 410 26.07 -43.48 3.77
C LYS A 410 27.56 -43.34 3.53
N VAL A 411 28.35 -43.11 4.59
CA VAL A 411 29.79 -42.92 4.48
C VAL A 411 30.56 -43.93 5.37
N ALA A 412 30.30 -43.93 6.67
CA ALA A 412 31.13 -44.69 7.59
C ALA A 412 31.02 -46.22 7.40
N VAL A 413 29.80 -46.72 7.23
CA VAL A 413 29.58 -48.17 7.00
C VAL A 413 30.19 -48.63 5.65
N PRO A 414 29.96 -47.97 4.52
CA PRO A 414 30.61 -48.29 3.25
C PRO A 414 32.15 -48.26 3.31
N VAL A 415 32.72 -47.22 3.93
CA VAL A 415 34.19 -47.11 4.09
C VAL A 415 34.73 -48.21 4.97
N PHE A 416 34.03 -48.61 6.06
CA PHE A 416 34.40 -49.72 6.88
C PHE A 416 34.36 -51.05 6.12
N GLU A 417 33.34 -51.29 5.29
CA GLU A 417 33.27 -52.49 4.44
C GLU A 417 34.40 -52.53 3.40
N ALA A 418 34.73 -51.38 2.79
CA ALA A 418 35.86 -51.26 1.87
C ALA A 418 37.20 -51.51 2.56
N TRP A 419 37.38 -51.05 3.80
CA TRP A 419 38.54 -51.36 4.63
C TRP A 419 38.59 -52.87 4.97
N LYS A 420 37.47 -53.48 5.32
CA LYS A 420 37.32 -54.92 5.51
C LYS A 420 37.69 -55.72 4.26
N GLY A 421 37.27 -55.22 3.10
CA GLY A 421 37.54 -55.79 1.78
C GLY A 421 39.00 -55.67 1.34
N GLY A 422 39.79 -54.81 1.99
CA GLY A 422 41.23 -54.63 1.67
C GLY A 422 41.50 -53.41 0.78
N GLN A 423 40.53 -52.63 0.42
CA GLN A 423 40.71 -51.41 -0.39
C GLN A 423 41.57 -50.37 0.34
N TYR A 424 41.36 -50.24 1.67
CA TYR A 424 42.19 -49.42 2.56
C TYR A 424 43.02 -50.34 3.47
N ARG A 425 44.32 -49.99 3.65
CA ARG A 425 45.25 -50.87 4.35
C ARG A 425 45.43 -50.52 5.83
N THR A 426 45.36 -49.26 6.18
CA THR A 426 45.57 -48.73 7.53
C THR A 426 44.34 -47.99 8.03
N LEU A 427 44.27 -47.73 9.34
CA LEU A 427 43.22 -46.83 9.90
C LEU A 427 43.40 -45.40 9.43
N SER A 428 44.64 -44.97 9.14
CA SER A 428 44.90 -43.66 8.55
C SER A 428 44.34 -43.54 7.12
N ASP A 429 44.41 -44.63 6.31
CA ASP A 429 43.77 -44.64 4.98
C ASP A 429 42.24 -44.59 5.11
N MET A 430 41.70 -45.34 6.09
CA MET A 430 40.25 -45.29 6.40
C MET A 430 39.81 -43.89 6.83
N GLN A 431 40.59 -43.18 7.66
CA GLN A 431 40.29 -41.82 8.05
C GLN A 431 40.24 -40.87 6.83
N LYS A 432 41.27 -40.92 5.98
CA LYS A 432 41.31 -40.10 4.73
C LYS A 432 40.15 -40.44 3.82
N ALA A 433 39.78 -41.73 3.73
CA ALA A 433 38.62 -42.14 2.95
C ALA A 433 37.32 -41.58 3.55
N LEU A 434 37.13 -41.61 4.87
CA LEU A 434 35.99 -41.00 5.54
C LEU A 434 35.91 -39.48 5.27
N GLU A 435 37.04 -38.77 5.33
CA GLU A 435 37.09 -37.34 5.04
C GLU A 435 36.69 -37.06 3.58
N SER A 436 37.26 -37.80 2.63
CA SER A 436 36.99 -37.65 1.20
C SER A 436 35.55 -38.00 0.81
N GLU A 437 35.06 -39.17 1.27
CA GLU A 437 33.72 -39.66 0.97
C GLU A 437 32.64 -38.80 1.66
N SER A 438 32.91 -38.28 2.86
CA SER A 438 32.02 -37.33 3.52
C SER A 438 31.92 -36.01 2.72
N ALA A 439 33.05 -35.49 2.22
CA ALA A 439 33.07 -34.28 1.40
C ALA A 439 32.33 -34.49 0.07
N ALA A 440 32.42 -35.70 -0.49
CA ALA A 440 31.69 -36.03 -1.72
C ALA A 440 30.18 -36.23 -1.49
N TYR A 441 29.79 -36.84 -0.35
CA TYR A 441 28.40 -37.12 -0.04
C TYR A 441 27.60 -35.87 0.37
N PHE A 442 28.16 -35.05 1.28
CA PHE A 442 27.48 -33.85 1.77
C PHE A 442 27.61 -32.68 0.78
N SER A 443 26.98 -32.80 -0.39
CA SER A 443 26.78 -31.66 -1.25
C SER A 443 25.69 -30.74 -0.66
N PRO A 444 25.65 -29.45 -1.05
CA PRO A 444 24.58 -28.53 -0.61
C PRO A 444 23.17 -29.06 -0.89
N GLU A 445 22.95 -29.73 -2.02
CA GLU A 445 21.66 -30.29 -2.42
C GLU A 445 21.23 -31.45 -1.54
N VAL A 446 22.15 -32.41 -1.27
CA VAL A 446 21.89 -33.56 -0.42
C VAL A 446 21.64 -33.10 1.02
N THR A 447 22.45 -32.17 1.52
CA THR A 447 22.30 -31.64 2.87
C THR A 447 20.99 -30.87 3.02
N ALA A 448 20.61 -30.03 2.03
CA ALA A 448 19.34 -29.32 2.03
C ALA A 448 18.16 -30.30 2.13
N ALA A 449 18.17 -31.36 1.33
CA ALA A 449 17.12 -32.39 1.38
C ALA A 449 17.03 -33.09 2.75
N LEU A 450 18.18 -33.34 3.41
CA LEU A 450 18.22 -33.95 4.71
C LEU A 450 17.67 -33.08 5.85
N ILE A 451 17.91 -31.76 5.78
CA ILE A 451 17.57 -30.83 6.88
C ILE A 451 16.27 -30.07 6.64
N GLN A 452 15.60 -30.30 5.52
CA GLN A 452 14.45 -29.48 5.09
C GLN A 452 13.33 -29.41 6.12
N GLU A 453 12.90 -30.55 6.67
CA GLU A 453 11.82 -30.62 7.66
C GLU A 453 12.19 -29.91 8.96
N GLU A 454 13.40 -30.18 9.47
CA GLU A 454 13.87 -29.59 10.74
C GLU A 454 14.17 -28.11 10.61
N SER A 455 14.64 -27.65 9.45
CA SER A 455 14.82 -26.23 9.18
C SER A 455 13.47 -25.51 9.08
N ALA A 456 12.44 -26.14 8.51
CA ALA A 456 11.08 -25.61 8.49
C ALA A 456 10.48 -25.51 9.90
N ALA A 457 10.68 -26.55 10.72
CA ALA A 457 10.25 -26.54 12.13
C ALA A 457 10.97 -25.45 12.94
N TRP A 458 12.27 -25.27 12.72
CA TRP A 458 13.05 -24.21 13.37
C TRP A 458 12.59 -22.79 12.99
N MET A 459 12.10 -22.58 11.77
CA MET A 459 11.49 -21.30 11.39
C MET A 459 10.33 -20.92 12.31
N GLY A 460 9.60 -21.89 12.84
CA GLY A 460 8.57 -21.64 13.85
C GLY A 460 9.13 -21.02 15.12
N THR A 461 10.29 -21.50 15.59
CA THR A 461 11.01 -20.93 16.75
C THR A 461 11.50 -19.50 16.46
N LEU A 462 12.17 -19.31 15.32
CA LEU A 462 12.63 -17.97 14.90
C LEU A 462 11.46 -16.97 14.81
N ARG A 463 10.31 -17.42 14.31
CA ARG A 463 9.09 -16.62 14.29
C ARG A 463 8.69 -16.15 15.69
N LEU A 464 8.73 -17.03 16.69
CA LEU A 464 8.38 -16.66 18.08
C LEU A 464 9.32 -15.59 18.63
N HIS A 465 10.62 -15.71 18.40
CA HIS A 465 11.58 -14.68 18.79
C HIS A 465 11.29 -13.33 18.12
N LEU A 466 10.97 -13.33 16.82
CA LEU A 466 10.62 -12.10 16.11
C LEU A 466 9.28 -11.50 16.58
N GLN A 467 8.33 -12.35 17.04
CA GLN A 467 7.06 -11.87 17.60
C GLN A 467 7.27 -11.07 18.89
N GLU A 468 8.26 -11.43 19.72
CA GLU A 468 8.60 -10.66 20.93
C GLU A 468 9.04 -9.22 20.59
N LEU A 469 9.56 -8.99 19.38
CA LEU A 469 9.91 -7.66 18.89
C LEU A 469 8.73 -6.94 18.21
N THR A 470 7.91 -7.68 17.45
CA THR A 470 6.89 -7.10 16.59
C THR A 470 5.54 -6.88 17.28
N ASP A 471 5.16 -7.78 18.22
CA ASP A 471 3.86 -7.71 18.88
C ASP A 471 3.69 -6.44 19.72
N PRO A 472 4.66 -6.00 20.57
CA PRO A 472 4.55 -4.74 21.31
C PRO A 472 4.45 -3.51 20.41
N LEU A 473 5.12 -3.55 19.26
CA LEU A 473 5.05 -2.47 18.28
C LEU A 473 3.66 -2.37 17.66
N CYS A 474 3.07 -3.51 17.26
CA CYS A 474 1.71 -3.55 16.74
C CYS A 474 0.69 -3.06 17.78
N GLU A 475 0.80 -3.50 19.04
CA GLU A 475 -0.09 -3.07 20.13
C GLU A 475 -0.01 -1.56 20.37
N LYS A 476 1.19 -0.99 20.41
CA LYS A 476 1.41 0.45 20.61
C LYS A 476 0.68 1.31 19.57
N TYR A 477 0.61 0.84 18.33
CA TYR A 477 -0.01 1.56 17.22
C TYR A 477 -1.44 1.08 16.89
N GLY A 478 -2.04 0.24 17.74
CA GLY A 478 -3.41 -0.25 17.56
C GLY A 478 -3.61 -1.17 16.35
N LEU A 479 -2.52 -1.79 15.88
CA LEU A 479 -2.58 -2.77 14.81
C LEU A 479 -2.90 -4.17 15.35
N PRO A 480 -3.54 -5.04 14.55
CA PRO A 480 -3.62 -6.46 14.88
C PRO A 480 -2.23 -7.04 15.11
N VAL A 481 -2.03 -7.76 16.21
CA VAL A 481 -0.71 -8.31 16.62
C VAL A 481 -0.08 -9.19 15.53
N ALA A 482 -0.91 -9.79 14.65
CA ALA A 482 -0.43 -10.60 13.53
C ALA A 482 0.10 -9.79 12.32
N SER A 483 -0.01 -8.46 12.33
CA SER A 483 0.27 -7.62 11.14
C SER A 483 1.72 -7.68 10.66
N LEU A 484 2.68 -7.90 11.57
CA LEU A 484 4.10 -8.02 11.24
C LEU A 484 4.64 -9.45 11.39
N ARG A 485 3.79 -10.44 11.66
CA ARG A 485 4.23 -11.82 11.87
C ARG A 485 4.72 -12.46 10.57
N LEU A 486 5.77 -13.27 10.68
CA LEU A 486 6.16 -14.17 9.61
C LEU A 486 5.08 -15.24 9.41
N PRO A 487 4.82 -15.68 8.16
CA PRO A 487 3.85 -16.73 7.88
C PRO A 487 4.26 -18.07 8.49
N ASP A 488 3.28 -18.88 8.86
CA ASP A 488 3.52 -20.26 9.31
C ASP A 488 3.97 -21.13 8.14
N ALA A 489 5.17 -21.67 8.22
CA ALA A 489 5.70 -22.60 7.23
C ALA A 489 4.92 -23.94 7.17
N GLY A 490 4.10 -24.24 8.17
CA GLY A 490 3.30 -25.47 8.29
C GLY A 490 1.79 -25.27 8.33
N ALA A 491 1.31 -24.03 8.30
CA ALA A 491 -0.12 -23.79 8.22
C ALA A 491 -0.60 -24.11 6.80
N ILE A 492 -1.30 -25.23 6.66
CA ILE A 492 -2.23 -25.41 5.55
C ILE A 492 -3.11 -24.15 5.56
N PRO A 493 -3.20 -23.40 4.45
CA PRO A 493 -3.94 -22.14 4.46
C PRO A 493 -5.36 -22.43 4.93
N PHE A 494 -5.73 -21.80 6.03
CA PHE A 494 -7.10 -21.61 6.42
C PHE A 494 -7.80 -21.01 5.19
N ASP A 495 -8.52 -21.86 4.51
CA ASP A 495 -9.36 -21.66 3.33
C ASP A 495 -9.19 -20.32 2.56
N ALA A 496 -7.99 -20.12 1.98
CA ALA A 496 -7.72 -18.99 1.09
C ALA A 496 -8.59 -19.07 -0.20
N ALA A 497 -9.21 -20.22 -0.46
CA ALA A 497 -10.14 -20.40 -1.55
C ALA A 497 -11.47 -19.64 -1.35
N GLN A 498 -11.85 -19.32 -0.09
CA GLN A 498 -13.03 -18.48 0.17
C GLN A 498 -12.75 -16.98 0.01
N PHE A 499 -11.48 -16.57 -0.10
CA PHE A 499 -11.07 -15.17 -0.13
C PHE A 499 -10.31 -14.75 -1.39
N ALA A 500 -10.21 -15.59 -2.39
CA ALA A 500 -9.58 -15.26 -3.66
C ALA A 500 -10.60 -15.18 -4.79
N PRO A 501 -10.95 -13.95 -5.20
CA PRO A 501 -11.09 -13.67 -6.62
C PRO A 501 -10.04 -12.66 -7.05
N GLY A 502 -9.00 -13.16 -7.74
CA GLY A 502 -8.20 -12.33 -8.66
C GLY A 502 -7.20 -11.32 -8.08
N GLY A 503 -6.96 -11.31 -6.78
CA GLY A 503 -6.09 -10.32 -6.14
C GLY A 503 -4.63 -10.79 -6.04
N LYS A 504 -3.72 -10.13 -6.74
CA LYS A 504 -2.26 -10.20 -6.55
C LYS A 504 -1.81 -9.56 -5.22
N GLY A 505 -2.52 -9.79 -4.13
CA GLY A 505 -2.27 -9.14 -2.84
C GLY A 505 -2.38 -10.04 -1.62
N LEU A 506 -2.73 -11.32 -1.80
CA LEU A 506 -2.56 -12.32 -0.75
C LEU A 506 -1.14 -12.85 -0.82
N MET A 507 -0.49 -13.00 0.34
CA MET A 507 0.82 -13.65 0.46
C MET A 507 0.93 -14.82 -0.50
N ASP A 508 1.77 -14.64 -1.50
CA ASP A 508 1.98 -15.66 -2.51
C ASP A 508 2.60 -16.87 -1.79
N LEU A 509 1.89 -18.00 -1.73
CA LEU A 509 2.40 -19.25 -1.17
C LEU A 509 3.75 -19.63 -1.77
N THR A 510 4.04 -19.13 -2.98
CA THR A 510 5.35 -19.25 -3.62
C THR A 510 6.42 -18.44 -2.91
N GLN A 511 6.10 -17.32 -2.24
CA GLN A 511 7.07 -16.51 -1.48
C GLN A 511 7.43 -17.16 -0.16
N VAL A 512 6.45 -17.71 0.58
CA VAL A 512 6.71 -18.47 1.83
C VAL A 512 7.62 -19.67 1.55
N LYS A 513 7.32 -20.39 0.47
CA LYS A 513 8.17 -21.51 0.02
C LYS A 513 9.57 -21.03 -0.36
N ARG A 514 9.71 -19.90 -1.06
CA ARG A 514 11.00 -19.31 -1.44
C ARG A 514 11.84 -18.94 -0.23
N ILE A 515 11.26 -18.37 0.82
CA ILE A 515 11.99 -18.01 2.05
C ILE A 515 12.47 -19.28 2.76
N SER A 516 11.60 -20.27 2.91
CA SER A 516 11.97 -21.57 3.49
C SER A 516 13.08 -22.22 2.68
N ASP A 517 12.96 -22.29 1.37
CA ASP A 517 13.96 -22.88 0.48
C ASP A 517 15.29 -22.11 0.53
N LEU A 518 15.24 -20.77 0.61
CA LEU A 518 16.44 -19.94 0.74
C LEU A 518 17.16 -20.15 2.07
N ILE A 519 16.41 -20.26 3.16
CA ILE A 519 16.96 -20.53 4.50
C ILE A 519 17.59 -21.94 4.52
N VAL A 520 16.89 -22.95 4.03
CA VAL A 520 17.41 -24.32 3.92
C VAL A 520 18.69 -24.37 3.07
N ALA A 521 18.69 -23.70 1.92
CA ALA A 521 19.87 -23.61 1.06
C ALA A 521 21.05 -22.88 1.75
N SER A 522 20.76 -21.81 2.49
CA SER A 522 21.78 -21.05 3.23
C SER A 522 22.37 -21.86 4.38
N VAL A 523 21.54 -22.59 5.13
CA VAL A 523 21.97 -23.51 6.18
C VAL A 523 22.80 -24.64 5.59
N ALA A 524 22.34 -25.28 4.52
CA ALA A 524 23.07 -26.34 3.83
C ALA A 524 24.43 -25.86 3.30
N ALA A 525 24.48 -24.69 2.68
CA ALA A 525 25.72 -24.08 2.21
C ALA A 525 26.69 -23.76 3.34
N ALA A 526 26.19 -23.27 4.48
CA ALA A 526 27.01 -23.00 5.66
C ALA A 526 27.57 -24.30 6.27
N LEU A 527 26.79 -25.37 6.30
CA LEU A 527 27.22 -26.68 6.83
C LEU A 527 28.16 -27.42 5.88
N CYS A 528 28.02 -27.23 4.56
CA CYS A 528 28.76 -28.01 3.54
C CYS A 528 29.87 -27.22 2.85
N GLY A 529 29.85 -25.87 2.87
CA GLY A 529 30.80 -25.03 2.12
C GLY A 529 32.23 -25.11 2.68
N GLY A 530 33.20 -25.45 1.82
CA GLY A 530 34.64 -25.43 2.14
C GLY A 530 35.04 -26.22 3.38
N SER A 531 35.57 -25.56 4.45
CA SER A 531 35.92 -26.20 5.71
C SER A 531 34.72 -26.63 6.59
N GLY A 532 33.42 -26.36 6.15
CA GLY A 532 32.22 -26.76 6.90
C GLY A 532 32.08 -28.28 7.01
N VAL A 533 32.21 -28.99 5.90
CA VAL A 533 32.24 -30.46 5.90
C VAL A 533 33.38 -30.96 6.76
N ALA A 534 34.58 -30.44 6.59
CA ALA A 534 35.72 -30.84 7.41
C ALA A 534 35.47 -30.66 8.93
N MET A 535 34.73 -29.65 9.29
CA MET A 535 34.41 -29.34 10.67
C MET A 535 33.28 -30.23 11.23
N LEU A 536 32.23 -30.45 10.47
CA LEU A 536 31.17 -31.40 10.81
C LEU A 536 31.73 -32.82 11.02
N VAL A 537 32.69 -33.22 10.21
CA VAL A 537 33.21 -34.59 10.12
C VAL A 537 34.39 -34.81 11.06
N SER A 538 35.19 -33.79 11.38
CA SER A 538 36.45 -33.96 12.13
C SER A 538 36.27 -34.56 13.53
N GLY A 539 35.18 -34.25 14.25
CA GLY A 539 34.85 -34.84 15.54
C GLY A 539 34.36 -36.30 15.42
N PRO A 540 33.27 -36.52 14.67
CA PRO A 540 32.75 -37.86 14.44
C PRO A 540 33.74 -38.83 13.79
N ILE A 541 34.55 -38.39 12.82
CA ILE A 541 35.57 -39.24 12.16
C ILE A 541 36.54 -39.79 13.19
N GLY A 542 37.05 -38.97 14.09
CA GLY A 542 37.93 -39.43 15.17
C GLY A 542 37.29 -40.50 16.04
N LEU A 543 36.01 -40.34 16.38
CA LEU A 543 35.23 -41.30 17.16
C LEU A 543 34.88 -42.56 16.33
N ILE A 544 34.61 -42.42 15.05
CA ILE A 544 34.34 -43.53 14.12
C ILE A 544 35.60 -44.39 13.93
N VAL A 545 36.74 -43.77 13.66
CA VAL A 545 38.02 -44.49 13.52
C VAL A 545 38.43 -45.09 14.88
N GLY A 546 38.18 -44.35 15.98
CA GLY A 546 38.36 -44.89 17.35
C GLY A 546 37.45 -46.05 17.67
N ALA A 547 36.25 -46.14 17.09
CA ALA A 547 35.39 -47.33 17.21
C ALA A 547 35.99 -48.53 16.48
N ALA A 548 36.54 -48.34 15.27
CA ALA A 548 37.25 -49.39 14.55
C ALA A 548 38.54 -49.81 15.28
N ALA A 549 39.31 -48.86 15.81
CA ALA A 549 40.48 -49.12 16.65
C ALA A 549 40.11 -49.90 17.93
N GLY A 550 39.01 -49.50 18.61
CA GLY A 550 38.49 -50.18 19.80
C GLY A 550 38.08 -51.64 19.54
N LEU A 551 37.54 -51.95 18.38
CA LEU A 551 37.24 -53.29 17.94
C LEU A 551 38.56 -54.13 17.80
N LEU A 552 39.63 -53.56 17.25
CA LEU A 552 40.91 -54.15 17.13
C LEU A 552 41.54 -54.45 18.52
N LEU A 553 41.48 -53.50 19.43
CA LEU A 553 41.98 -53.59 20.78
C LEU A 553 41.21 -54.63 21.61
N SER A 554 39.92 -54.81 21.42
CA SER A 554 39.08 -55.80 22.16
C SER A 554 39.45 -57.26 21.86
N ARG A 555 40.25 -57.48 20.82
CA ARG A 555 40.72 -58.80 20.40
C ARG A 555 42.22 -59.06 20.74
N GLY A 556 42.80 -58.29 21.67
CA GLY A 556 44.14 -58.60 22.23
C GLY A 556 45.32 -57.90 21.51
N VAL A 557 45.08 -56.92 20.69
CA VAL A 557 46.12 -56.03 20.15
C VAL A 557 46.59 -55.11 21.30
N SER A 558 47.85 -55.20 21.74
CA SER A 558 48.31 -54.49 22.95
C SER A 558 48.33 -52.99 22.85
N ALA A 559 47.96 -52.26 23.92
CA ALA A 559 47.82 -50.81 24.00
C ALA A 559 49.12 -50.02 23.71
N THR A 560 50.29 -50.62 23.81
CA THR A 560 51.57 -50.02 23.39
C THR A 560 51.67 -49.77 21.89
N ALA A 561 50.74 -50.29 21.10
CA ALA A 561 50.70 -50.18 19.66
C ALA A 561 49.73 -49.16 19.17
N GLU A 562 49.08 -48.32 20.02
CA GLU A 562 47.98 -47.38 19.61
C GLU A 562 48.46 -46.41 18.54
N LYS A 563 49.61 -45.77 18.67
CA LYS A 563 50.22 -44.94 17.63
C LYS A 563 50.67 -45.73 16.39
N LEU A 564 51.07 -47.02 16.59
CA LEU A 564 51.46 -47.92 15.51
C LEU A 564 50.22 -48.45 14.74
N LEU A 565 49.07 -48.66 15.41
CA LEU A 565 47.81 -49.11 14.78
C LEU A 565 47.32 -48.21 13.65
N TRP A 566 47.52 -46.89 13.75
CA TRP A 566 47.09 -45.94 12.73
C TRP A 566 47.83 -46.10 11.40
N SER A 567 49.11 -46.42 11.44
CA SER A 567 49.97 -46.58 10.27
C SER A 567 50.26 -48.02 9.88
N THR A 568 49.87 -49.00 10.73
CA THR A 568 50.16 -50.40 10.47
C THR A 568 49.13 -51.07 9.57
N ASN A 569 49.60 -51.84 8.59
CA ASN A 569 48.72 -52.63 7.74
C ASN A 569 48.07 -53.72 8.52
N VAL A 570 46.80 -53.66 8.83
CA VAL A 570 46.02 -54.66 9.48
C VAL A 570 45.83 -55.86 8.53
N PRO A 571 46.25 -57.12 8.89
CA PRO A 571 46.08 -58.27 8.01
C PRO A 571 44.60 -58.46 7.59
N LEU A 572 44.37 -58.84 6.33
CA LEU A 572 43.02 -59.02 5.79
C LEU A 572 42.16 -60.00 6.56
N LEU A 573 42.77 -61.07 7.04
CA LEU A 573 42.13 -62.11 7.89
C LEU A 573 41.60 -61.50 9.19
N VAL A 574 42.36 -60.59 9.82
CA VAL A 574 41.96 -59.92 11.06
C VAL A 574 40.81 -58.95 10.78
N ARG A 575 40.88 -58.21 9.69
CA ARG A 575 39.78 -57.26 9.32
C ARG A 575 38.48 -57.99 9.06
N ARG A 576 38.50 -59.14 8.39
CA ARG A 576 37.32 -59.98 8.11
C ARG A 576 36.66 -60.61 9.36
N MET A 577 37.34 -60.63 10.52
CA MET A 577 36.77 -61.12 11.79
C MET A 577 35.74 -60.16 12.39
N PHE A 578 35.63 -58.89 11.90
CA PHE A 578 34.69 -57.94 12.41
C PHE A 578 33.47 -57.90 11.50
N SER A 579 32.30 -58.04 12.09
CA SER A 579 31.02 -57.83 11.36
C SER A 579 30.67 -56.35 11.29
N THR A 580 29.98 -55.97 10.24
CA THR A 580 29.44 -54.61 10.08
C THR A 580 28.52 -54.27 11.23
N SER A 581 27.71 -55.23 11.69
CA SER A 581 26.81 -55.04 12.84
C SER A 581 27.55 -54.76 14.16
N MET A 582 28.75 -55.32 14.35
CA MET A 582 29.60 -55.00 15.53
C MET A 582 30.11 -53.54 15.44
N PHE A 583 30.47 -53.08 14.25
CA PHE A 583 30.91 -51.71 14.01
C PHE A 583 29.76 -50.74 14.23
N GLU A 584 28.61 -50.97 13.59
CA GLU A 584 27.39 -50.17 13.78
C GLU A 584 26.94 -50.14 15.25
N GLY A 585 26.93 -51.29 15.95
CA GLY A 585 26.58 -51.35 17.38
C GLY A 585 27.55 -50.56 18.26
N ASN A 586 28.82 -50.44 17.86
CA ASN A 586 29.80 -49.62 18.56
C ASN A 586 29.59 -48.11 18.27
N LEU A 587 29.22 -47.76 17.04
CA LEU A 587 28.86 -46.39 16.68
C LEU A 587 27.58 -45.96 17.38
N LEU A 588 26.57 -46.81 17.45
CA LEU A 588 25.31 -46.51 18.16
C LEU A 588 25.55 -46.21 19.63
N ARG A 589 26.45 -46.96 20.31
CA ARG A 589 26.80 -46.68 21.71
C ARG A 589 27.51 -45.33 21.92
N ARG A 590 28.10 -44.77 20.88
CA ARG A 590 28.80 -43.47 20.89
C ARG A 590 28.03 -42.36 20.22
N ARG A 591 26.81 -42.63 19.77
CA ARG A 591 25.99 -41.71 18.98
C ARG A 591 25.79 -40.37 19.70
N ASP A 592 25.38 -40.41 20.95
CA ASP A 592 25.10 -39.20 21.73
C ASP A 592 26.37 -38.36 21.94
N ALA A 593 27.51 -39.01 22.24
CA ALA A 593 28.80 -38.31 22.34
C ALA A 593 29.23 -37.66 21.00
N MET A 594 28.94 -38.29 19.88
CA MET A 594 29.22 -37.72 18.56
C MET A 594 28.31 -36.53 18.27
N ILE A 595 27.03 -36.61 18.62
CA ILE A 595 26.07 -35.48 18.50
C ILE A 595 26.52 -34.31 19.37
N GLU A 596 26.84 -34.55 20.64
CA GLU A 596 27.33 -33.51 21.56
C GLU A 596 28.60 -32.82 21.05
N GLU A 597 29.54 -33.58 20.50
CA GLU A 597 30.78 -33.05 19.94
C GLU A 597 30.52 -32.18 18.70
N MET A 598 29.63 -32.61 17.79
CA MET A 598 29.22 -31.85 16.64
C MET A 598 28.51 -30.54 17.06
N GLN A 599 27.56 -30.64 17.99
CA GLN A 599 26.84 -29.47 18.51
C GLN A 599 27.79 -28.49 19.20
N ARG A 600 28.68 -28.97 20.06
CA ARG A 600 29.68 -28.13 20.75
C ARG A 600 30.54 -27.35 19.76
N LYS A 601 30.97 -27.97 18.66
CA LYS A 601 31.76 -27.30 17.62
C LYS A 601 30.95 -26.27 16.86
N LEU A 602 29.71 -26.58 16.51
CA LEU A 602 28.83 -25.63 15.81
C LEU A 602 28.45 -24.45 16.70
N VAL A 603 28.03 -24.71 17.94
CA VAL A 603 27.64 -23.66 18.89
C VAL A 603 28.86 -22.82 19.33
N GLY A 604 30.03 -23.45 19.49
CA GLY A 604 31.28 -22.74 19.85
C GLY A 604 31.66 -21.63 18.86
N GLN A 605 31.24 -21.74 17.61
CA GLN A 605 31.46 -20.71 16.60
C GLN A 605 30.52 -19.50 16.74
N LEU A 606 29.39 -19.64 17.43
CA LEU A 606 28.43 -18.54 17.61
C LEU A 606 28.99 -17.46 18.55
N SER A 607 29.92 -17.80 19.45
CA SER A 607 30.56 -16.82 20.36
C SER A 607 31.53 -15.88 19.63
N ALA A 608 32.12 -16.31 18.51
CA ALA A 608 32.98 -15.54 17.64
C ALA A 608 32.66 -15.91 16.18
N PRO A 609 31.56 -15.38 15.61
CA PRO A 609 31.06 -15.83 14.32
C PRO A 609 32.12 -15.70 13.22
N ASP A 610 32.42 -16.84 12.59
CA ASP A 610 33.28 -16.86 11.41
C ASP A 610 32.58 -16.27 10.16
N ALA A 611 33.30 -16.19 9.06
CA ALA A 611 32.75 -15.64 7.82
C ALA A 611 31.53 -16.41 7.29
N ARG A 612 31.35 -17.68 7.67
CA ARG A 612 30.22 -18.52 7.23
C ARG A 612 29.01 -18.31 8.11
N THR A 613 29.19 -18.33 9.43
CA THR A 613 28.12 -18.01 10.38
C THR A 613 27.54 -16.63 10.05
N ARG A 614 28.42 -15.65 9.75
CA ARG A 614 27.98 -14.33 9.29
C ARG A 614 27.25 -14.35 7.96
N ARG A 615 27.66 -15.18 7.00
CA ARG A 615 26.92 -15.34 5.74
C ARG A 615 25.56 -16.00 5.95
N LEU A 616 25.51 -17.01 6.81
CA LEU A 616 24.25 -17.68 7.14
C LEU A 616 23.29 -16.72 7.83
N THR A 617 23.73 -16.07 8.92
CA THR A 617 22.88 -15.12 9.65
C THR A 617 22.44 -13.96 8.76
N GLY A 618 23.35 -13.43 7.95
CA GLY A 618 23.04 -12.37 6.99
C GLY A 618 22.02 -12.81 5.93
N ALA A 619 22.19 -13.99 5.32
CA ALA A 619 21.27 -14.49 4.31
C ALA A 619 19.86 -14.76 4.88
N VAL A 620 19.79 -15.33 6.10
CA VAL A 620 18.52 -15.54 6.80
C VAL A 620 17.90 -14.19 7.18
N ALA A 621 18.70 -13.26 7.72
CA ALA A 621 18.22 -11.93 8.08
C ALA A 621 17.72 -11.14 6.87
N ASP A 622 18.41 -11.22 5.74
CA ASP A 622 17.97 -10.56 4.49
C ASP A 622 16.62 -11.12 4.00
N ALA A 623 16.44 -12.44 4.06
CA ALA A 623 15.17 -13.07 3.68
C ALA A 623 14.02 -12.69 4.64
N VAL A 624 14.29 -12.69 5.94
CA VAL A 624 13.32 -12.28 6.98
C VAL A 624 12.99 -10.80 6.83
N ASN A 625 14.00 -9.94 6.62
CA ASN A 625 13.81 -8.50 6.46
C ASN A 625 12.96 -8.17 5.24
N GLN A 626 13.21 -8.84 4.12
CA GLN A 626 12.40 -8.67 2.91
C GLN A 626 10.91 -8.96 3.18
N GLN A 627 10.62 -10.03 3.91
CA GLN A 627 9.23 -10.38 4.25
C GLN A 627 8.63 -9.41 5.26
N LEU A 628 9.40 -8.99 6.25
CA LEU A 628 8.93 -7.99 7.24
C LEU A 628 8.68 -6.63 6.61
N GLU A 629 9.48 -6.21 5.63
CA GLU A 629 9.22 -4.99 4.86
C GLU A 629 7.91 -5.08 4.06
N GLU A 630 7.61 -6.22 3.50
CA GLU A 630 6.35 -6.45 2.78
C GLU A 630 5.16 -6.44 3.75
N ASN A 631 5.30 -7.11 4.91
CA ASN A 631 4.30 -7.08 5.97
C ASN A 631 4.11 -5.66 6.53
N LEU A 632 5.20 -4.90 6.69
CA LEU A 632 5.16 -3.50 7.10
C LEU A 632 4.39 -2.64 6.11
N ARG A 633 4.62 -2.79 4.81
CA ARG A 633 3.85 -2.09 3.78
C ARG A 633 2.36 -2.42 3.88
N THR A 634 2.02 -3.69 4.12
CA THR A 634 0.64 -4.14 4.30
C THR A 634 0.03 -3.56 5.58
N ALA A 635 0.77 -3.59 6.70
CA ALA A 635 0.35 -3.02 7.97
C ALA A 635 0.12 -1.50 7.88
N VAL A 636 0.99 -0.79 7.15
CA VAL A 636 0.82 0.63 6.82
C VAL A 636 -0.45 0.89 6.03
N VAL A 637 -0.82 -0.02 5.10
CA VAL A 637 -2.11 0.08 4.37
C VAL A 637 -3.30 -0.15 5.30
N LEU A 638 -3.16 -1.02 6.31
CA LEU A 638 -4.21 -1.24 7.33
C LEU A 638 -4.39 -0.04 8.25
N LEU A 639 -3.32 0.69 8.54
CA LEU A 639 -3.37 1.97 9.25
C LEU A 639 -3.91 3.09 8.35
N ARG A 640 -3.66 3.01 7.07
CA ARG A 640 -4.14 3.97 6.06
C ARG A 640 -5.58 3.71 5.65
#